data_6634ef9661efb6b404fe38e92ad47373
#
_entry.id   6634ef9661efb6b404fe38e92ad47373
#
_cell.length_a   1.000
_cell.length_b   1.000
_cell.length_c   1.000
_cell.angle_alpha   90.00
_cell.angle_beta   90.00
_cell.angle_gamma   90.00
#
_symmetry.space_group_name_H-M   'P 1'
#
loop_
_entity.id
_entity.type
_entity.pdbx_description
1 polymer ?
#
loop_
_entity_poly.entity_id
_entity_poly.type
_entity_poly.pdbx_seq_one_letter_code
_entity_poly.pdbx_strand_id
1 'polypeptide(L)'
;MERYAISNDLLGLEEAAMLLGIDREFDILRRTILSFSIALLFGLSAFQALVPNASAAEEARIFYIGMGESVTSANPFVGFYESDHLFCSYIYDELIFPDEDGKPTPNLAKSWWYMDGDVAASLGSSFVGLHNDSPSDWPLGSIWEYNLTENVFWNDGEPFTADDVVFTMNIQIGTNYINYWAFQPYTKWIYRCEKINDLKVRIFFADHSSHVPTPVAWGTSISIPIMPAHKFTGLSDNYIAWNWTGRPTVGTGPFVANPLPKDIPYLGESITLEKNPFYDFINETDTRLGLGGYYNRTIQIDKLVMKFYAEEQPLILDLKARKLDASEVAPTNYFALKESKPAGLTLVLTYSPTVYSKISHFNVNPNASGYGVFSWPYQLNPTRLDPALLRATAIATNKSYICEAIFKGLATPGVGILSPVWPEFYWTPPHDKMSTFNITDGSGNVKWNYTLPLDEVMSFNLSLANEILDEAGYVWTNGVWSGINHNTSRKVGPEAADRLVNMGFVGNASAALNKTLEFEDVYEIEVYEDKDTSEYLTSKWAKIGVKLIQKPVNRGAWWYIVPGFQSNFAETYWTGDPDPNYLLYVPTSYAMDGWNEFGTKNTTYDHYYDMQASSMNLDERKYWVDKCQEWQYLSGSAMMVTCYPKSCFAYNDQPGARWVGWGNWTQHPGLAIDHYWGETPLFYHIKWQYETPQPPPFPFATVAVIGVSAVVAAFAVLLAMKAVKTRKMKEI
;
A
#
# COMPACT_ATOMS: atom_id res chain seq x y z
N MET A 1 43.62 -23.56 -35.53
CA MET A 1 43.66 -23.56 -37.00
C MET A 1 44.27 -22.27 -37.59
N GLU A 2 44.16 -21.11 -36.94
CA GLU A 2 44.67 -19.82 -37.48
C GLU A 2 46.18 -19.69 -37.48
N ARG A 3 46.93 -20.37 -36.58
CA ARG A 3 48.42 -20.34 -36.60
C ARG A 3 49.04 -21.09 -37.81
N TYR A 4 48.27 -21.98 -38.42
CA TYR A 4 48.75 -22.75 -39.60
C TYR A 4 48.59 -21.99 -40.94
N ALA A 5 47.62 -21.06 -41.03
CA ALA A 5 47.41 -20.30 -42.26
C ALA A 5 48.47 -19.22 -42.47
N ILE A 6 48.85 -18.51 -41.43
CA ILE A 6 49.87 -17.43 -41.52
C ILE A 6 51.28 -17.97 -41.82
N SER A 7 51.59 -19.19 -41.36
CA SER A 7 52.86 -19.87 -41.64
C SER A 7 53.03 -20.27 -43.12
N ASN A 8 51.96 -20.72 -43.77
CA ASN A 8 52.03 -21.15 -45.17
C ASN A 8 52.15 -19.98 -46.17
N ASP A 9 51.51 -18.84 -45.88
CA ASP A 9 51.60 -17.64 -46.71
C ASP A 9 53.01 -16.99 -46.67
N LEU A 10 53.66 -17.05 -45.52
CA LEU A 10 55.07 -16.56 -45.37
C LEU A 10 56.06 -17.46 -46.10
N LEU A 11 55.90 -18.78 -46.07
CA LEU A 11 56.75 -19.73 -46.82
C LEU A 11 56.63 -19.56 -48.34
N GLY A 12 55.43 -19.31 -48.85
CA GLY A 12 55.19 -19.04 -50.28
C GLY A 12 55.84 -17.74 -50.76
N LEU A 13 55.94 -16.73 -49.88
CA LEU A 13 56.61 -15.44 -50.20
C LEU A 13 58.11 -15.55 -50.11
N GLU A 14 58.68 -16.38 -49.24
CA GLU A 14 60.14 -16.68 -49.20
C GLU A 14 60.61 -17.39 -50.49
N GLU A 15 59.86 -18.40 -50.97
CA GLU A 15 60.18 -19.06 -52.24
C GLU A 15 60.10 -18.10 -53.44
N ALA A 16 59.10 -17.24 -53.44
CA ALA A 16 58.94 -16.24 -54.49
C ALA A 16 60.10 -15.19 -54.47
N ALA A 17 60.62 -14.82 -53.32
CA ALA A 17 61.75 -13.88 -53.16
C ALA A 17 63.03 -14.53 -53.61
N MET A 18 63.27 -15.81 -53.36
CA MET A 18 64.43 -16.57 -53.84
C MET A 18 64.45 -16.66 -55.34
N LEU A 19 63.31 -16.94 -55.96
CA LEU A 19 63.19 -17.03 -57.44
C LEU A 19 63.43 -15.68 -58.14
N LEU A 20 63.23 -14.58 -57.46
CA LEU A 20 63.39 -13.20 -57.99
C LEU A 20 64.78 -12.56 -57.67
N GLY A 21 65.64 -13.26 -56.91
CA GLY A 21 66.94 -12.79 -56.54
C GLY A 21 66.99 -11.55 -55.63
N ILE A 22 66.02 -11.44 -54.76
CA ILE A 22 65.86 -10.28 -53.86
C ILE A 22 65.92 -10.67 -52.35
N ASP A 23 66.65 -11.74 -52.04
CA ASP A 23 66.75 -12.33 -50.70
C ASP A 23 67.17 -11.34 -49.62
N ARG A 24 68.13 -10.47 -49.95
CA ARG A 24 68.69 -9.48 -49.03
C ARG A 24 67.65 -8.36 -48.68
N GLU A 25 66.85 -7.97 -49.64
CA GLU A 25 65.82 -6.95 -49.46
C GLU A 25 64.63 -7.55 -48.72
N PHE A 26 64.32 -8.85 -48.96
CA PHE A 26 63.32 -9.59 -48.26
C PHE A 26 63.61 -9.76 -46.74
N ASP A 27 64.90 -10.07 -46.45
CA ASP A 27 65.30 -10.25 -45.02
C ASP A 27 65.30 -8.91 -44.26
N ILE A 28 65.70 -7.82 -44.91
CA ILE A 28 65.59 -6.48 -44.34
C ILE A 28 64.15 -6.10 -44.06
N LEU A 29 63.27 -6.38 -45.02
CA LEU A 29 61.84 -6.05 -44.87
C LEU A 29 61.15 -6.92 -43.81
N ARG A 30 61.51 -8.21 -43.74
CA ARG A 30 60.99 -9.15 -42.68
C ARG A 30 61.43 -8.66 -41.31
N ARG A 31 62.68 -8.24 -41.11
CA ARG A 31 63.13 -7.69 -39.83
C ARG A 31 62.45 -6.37 -39.51
N THR A 32 62.16 -5.53 -40.50
CA THR A 32 61.48 -4.25 -40.32
C THR A 32 60.00 -4.49 -39.93
N ILE A 33 59.32 -5.42 -40.61
CA ILE A 33 57.92 -5.82 -40.28
C ILE A 33 57.85 -6.44 -38.89
N LEU A 34 58.77 -7.34 -38.53
CA LEU A 34 58.84 -7.93 -37.21
C LEU A 34 59.08 -6.89 -36.11
N SER A 35 59.99 -5.97 -36.35
CA SER A 35 60.29 -4.86 -35.42
C SER A 35 59.10 -3.91 -35.29
N PHE A 36 58.41 -3.62 -36.40
CA PHE A 36 57.20 -2.76 -36.36
C PHE A 36 56.01 -3.45 -35.69
N SER A 37 55.85 -4.75 -35.91
CA SER A 37 54.81 -5.54 -35.23
C SER A 37 55.05 -5.68 -33.72
N ILE A 38 56.32 -5.85 -33.33
CA ILE A 38 56.73 -5.86 -31.92
C ILE A 38 56.53 -4.47 -31.28
N ALA A 39 56.92 -3.41 -31.98
CA ALA A 39 56.71 -2.04 -31.51
C ALA A 39 55.24 -1.66 -31.40
N LEU A 40 54.41 -2.13 -32.34
CA LEU A 40 52.93 -1.96 -32.30
C LEU A 40 52.30 -2.71 -31.13
N LEU A 41 52.76 -3.95 -30.86
CA LEU A 41 52.30 -4.74 -29.72
C LEU A 41 52.72 -4.09 -28.38
N PHE A 42 53.94 -3.58 -28.28
CA PHE A 42 54.39 -2.83 -27.10
C PHE A 42 53.70 -1.48 -26.98
N GLY A 43 53.44 -0.79 -28.07
CA GLY A 43 52.70 0.48 -28.09
C GLY A 43 51.24 0.30 -27.68
N LEU A 44 50.59 -0.78 -28.13
CA LEU A 44 49.23 -1.14 -27.73
C LEU A 44 49.16 -1.55 -26.26
N SER A 45 50.16 -2.31 -25.77
CA SER A 45 50.24 -2.69 -24.35
C SER A 45 50.50 -1.47 -23.44
N ALA A 46 51.33 -0.54 -23.88
CA ALA A 46 51.60 0.71 -23.16
C ALA A 46 50.38 1.66 -23.20
N PHE A 47 49.64 1.67 -24.30
CA PHE A 47 48.41 2.44 -24.42
C PHE A 47 47.30 1.88 -23.53
N GLN A 48 47.21 0.55 -23.38
CA GLN A 48 46.28 -0.08 -22.40
C GLN A 48 46.67 0.24 -20.96
N ALA A 49 47.94 0.40 -20.64
CA ALA A 49 48.40 0.77 -19.31
C ALA A 49 48.22 2.28 -18.99
N LEU A 50 48.09 3.10 -20.04
CA LEU A 50 47.91 4.57 -19.94
C LEU A 50 46.46 5.04 -20.08
N VAL A 51 45.56 4.19 -20.60
CA VAL A 51 44.12 4.44 -20.52
C VAL A 51 43.73 4.06 -19.09
N PRO A 52 43.39 5.03 -18.20
CA PRO A 52 42.78 4.65 -16.96
C PRO A 52 41.60 3.75 -17.34
N ASN A 53 41.44 2.62 -16.67
CA ASN A 53 40.20 1.91 -16.71
C ASN A 53 39.11 2.95 -16.35
N ALA A 54 38.54 3.57 -17.36
CA ALA A 54 37.25 4.18 -17.20
C ALA A 54 36.39 2.99 -16.83
N SER A 55 36.22 2.75 -15.52
CA SER A 55 35.09 2.00 -14.99
C SER A 55 33.93 2.54 -15.78
N ALA A 56 33.38 1.75 -16.69
CA ALA A 56 32.12 2.09 -17.31
C ALA A 56 31.23 2.43 -16.11
N ALA A 57 30.82 3.68 -16.01
CA ALA A 57 29.96 4.10 -14.90
C ALA A 57 28.86 3.06 -14.85
N GLU A 58 28.79 2.32 -13.75
CA GLU A 58 27.79 1.26 -13.58
C GLU A 58 26.45 1.92 -13.84
N GLU A 59 25.72 1.44 -14.83
CA GLU A 59 24.44 2.05 -15.21
C GLU A 59 23.51 1.93 -13.98
N ALA A 60 23.02 3.06 -13.50
CA ALA A 60 22.20 3.09 -12.29
C ALA A 60 20.97 2.16 -12.46
N ARG A 61 20.75 1.30 -11.49
CA ARG A 61 19.63 0.37 -11.45
C ARG A 61 18.37 1.12 -11.03
N ILE A 62 17.56 1.49 -12.01
CA ILE A 62 16.40 2.33 -11.81
C ILE A 62 15.14 1.47 -11.83
N PHE A 63 14.28 1.63 -10.80
CA PHE A 63 12.95 1.05 -10.76
C PHE A 63 11.91 2.14 -11.03
N TYR A 64 11.02 1.90 -11.98
CA TYR A 64 9.95 2.83 -12.38
C TYR A 64 8.61 2.28 -11.98
N ILE A 65 7.91 2.99 -11.10
CA ILE A 65 6.53 2.68 -10.72
C ILE A 65 5.56 3.72 -11.28
N GLY A 66 4.41 3.25 -11.82
CA GLY A 66 3.32 4.10 -12.25
C GLY A 66 2.31 4.28 -11.12
N MET A 67 1.91 5.54 -10.86
CA MET A 67 0.97 5.94 -9.82
C MET A 67 -0.20 6.69 -10.44
N GLY A 68 -1.43 6.35 -10.02
CA GLY A 68 -2.64 7.09 -10.41
C GLY A 68 -2.88 8.36 -9.60
N GLU A 69 -2.10 8.56 -8.54
CA GLU A 69 -2.25 9.64 -7.59
C GLU A 69 -0.91 10.34 -7.34
N SER A 70 -0.92 11.65 -7.19
CA SER A 70 0.28 12.43 -6.88
C SER A 70 0.52 12.53 -5.38
N VAL A 71 1.79 12.63 -4.97
CA VAL A 71 2.15 12.92 -3.58
C VAL A 71 1.74 14.33 -3.20
N THR A 72 1.02 14.49 -2.10
CA THR A 72 0.53 15.77 -1.59
C THR A 72 1.32 16.27 -0.38
N SER A 73 1.97 15.38 0.35
CA SER A 73 2.80 15.72 1.49
C SER A 73 3.95 14.72 1.68
N ALA A 74 5.11 15.24 2.07
CA ALA A 74 6.22 14.44 2.59
C ALA A 74 6.29 14.46 4.12
N ASN A 75 5.30 15.06 4.76
CA ASN A 75 5.18 15.06 6.21
C ASN A 75 4.24 13.91 6.61
N PRO A 76 4.74 12.86 7.30
CA PRO A 76 3.93 11.69 7.65
C PRO A 76 2.77 12.01 8.60
N PHE A 77 2.78 13.19 9.24
CA PHE A 77 1.72 13.61 10.15
C PHE A 77 0.59 14.40 9.48
N VAL A 78 0.70 14.75 8.21
CA VAL A 78 -0.32 15.50 7.47
C VAL A 78 -0.61 14.92 6.09
N GLY A 79 0.07 13.87 5.68
CA GLY A 79 -0.21 13.15 4.44
C GLY A 79 -1.62 12.55 4.51
N PHE A 80 -2.40 12.72 3.45
CA PHE A 80 -3.83 12.41 3.47
C PHE A 80 -4.19 11.27 2.52
N TYR A 81 -3.38 11.08 1.49
CA TYR A 81 -3.61 10.10 0.45
C TYR A 81 -2.74 8.86 0.64
N GLU A 82 -3.16 7.76 0.04
CA GLU A 82 -2.38 6.52 0.05
C GLU A 82 -0.99 6.71 -0.57
N SER A 83 -0.91 7.52 -1.64
CA SER A 83 0.36 7.93 -2.25
C SER A 83 1.31 8.65 -1.30
N ASP A 84 0.78 9.42 -0.33
CA ASP A 84 1.60 10.07 0.70
C ASP A 84 2.17 9.04 1.68
N HIS A 85 1.37 8.07 2.09
CA HIS A 85 1.82 6.98 2.96
C HIS A 85 2.89 6.14 2.28
N LEU A 86 2.65 5.75 1.03
CA LEU A 86 3.63 5.01 0.24
C LEU A 86 4.94 5.79 0.10
N PHE A 87 4.86 7.08 -0.23
CA PHE A 87 6.05 7.94 -0.32
C PHE A 87 6.79 8.02 1.01
N CYS A 88 6.06 8.19 2.13
CA CYS A 88 6.65 8.24 3.46
C CYS A 88 7.29 6.90 3.87
N SER A 89 6.70 5.76 3.49
CA SER A 89 7.27 4.44 3.77
C SER A 89 8.62 4.18 3.08
N TYR A 90 8.90 4.88 1.99
CA TYR A 90 10.21 4.83 1.35
C TYR A 90 11.29 5.64 2.07
N ILE A 91 10.89 6.60 2.89
CA ILE A 91 11.81 7.55 3.54
C ILE A 91 12.02 7.23 5.01
N TYR A 92 10.97 6.80 5.69
CA TYR A 92 10.98 6.56 7.13
C TYR A 92 10.74 5.10 7.45
N ASP A 93 11.48 4.59 8.41
CA ASP A 93 11.23 3.29 8.99
C ASP A 93 10.41 3.41 10.27
N GLU A 94 9.84 2.28 10.66
CA GLU A 94 9.07 2.06 11.87
C GLU A 94 9.86 1.18 12.84
N LEU A 95 9.41 1.08 14.11
CA LEU A 95 10.06 0.20 15.08
C LEU A 95 9.97 -1.26 14.68
N ILE A 96 8.83 -1.66 14.16
CA ILE A 96 8.52 -3.04 13.74
C ILE A 96 8.02 -2.98 12.31
N PHE A 97 8.36 -3.95 11.50
CA PHE A 97 7.99 -3.99 10.09
C PHE A 97 7.28 -5.31 9.75
N PRO A 98 6.22 -5.31 8.93
CA PRO A 98 5.59 -6.55 8.48
C PRO A 98 6.44 -7.25 7.41
N ASP A 99 6.52 -8.58 7.48
CA ASP A 99 7.09 -9.39 6.40
C ASP A 99 6.08 -9.56 5.25
N GLU A 100 6.49 -10.33 4.22
CA GLU A 100 5.62 -10.61 3.07
C GLU A 100 4.35 -11.40 3.41
N ASP A 101 4.29 -12.02 4.58
CA ASP A 101 3.11 -12.73 5.09
C ASP A 101 2.32 -11.87 6.10
N GLY A 102 2.74 -10.63 6.32
CA GLY A 102 2.12 -9.74 7.27
C GLY A 102 2.48 -10.01 8.72
N LYS A 103 3.55 -10.74 9.00
CA LYS A 103 4.00 -11.00 10.37
C LYS A 103 4.96 -9.92 10.85
N PRO A 104 4.90 -9.55 12.14
CA PRO A 104 5.78 -8.55 12.69
C PRO A 104 7.23 -9.02 12.71
N THR A 105 8.12 -8.21 12.21
CA THR A 105 9.55 -8.47 12.15
C THR A 105 10.36 -7.32 12.72
N PRO A 106 11.56 -7.60 13.26
CA PRO A 106 12.46 -6.56 13.71
C PRO A 106 12.80 -5.55 12.61
N ASN A 107 12.79 -4.26 12.97
CA ASN A 107 13.25 -3.17 12.13
C ASN A 107 14.12 -2.21 12.95
N LEU A 108 13.69 -0.97 13.21
CA LEU A 108 14.39 -0.07 14.12
C LEU A 108 14.41 -0.59 15.56
N ALA A 109 13.46 -1.46 15.94
CA ALA A 109 13.55 -2.28 17.14
C ALA A 109 13.94 -3.71 16.78
N LYS A 110 15.03 -4.21 17.33
CA LYS A 110 15.49 -5.61 17.13
C LYS A 110 14.74 -6.62 17.97
N SER A 111 14.08 -6.19 19.05
CA SER A 111 13.22 -7.00 19.91
C SER A 111 12.33 -6.11 20.78
N TRP A 112 11.18 -6.64 21.16
CA TRP A 112 10.22 -5.97 22.03
C TRP A 112 9.51 -7.01 22.91
N TRP A 113 9.05 -6.56 24.07
CA TRP A 113 8.26 -7.38 25.00
C TRP A 113 7.42 -6.48 25.90
N TYR A 114 6.34 -7.03 26.40
CA TYR A 114 5.55 -6.38 27.43
C TYR A 114 6.04 -6.72 28.82
N MET A 115 5.82 -5.81 29.77
CA MET A 115 6.18 -6.00 31.16
C MET A 115 4.96 -6.53 31.92
N ASP A 116 5.15 -7.63 32.66
CA ASP A 116 4.16 -8.06 33.62
C ASP A 116 4.23 -7.26 34.93
N GLY A 117 3.21 -7.40 35.79
CA GLY A 117 3.10 -6.66 37.04
C GLY A 117 4.29 -6.92 37.97
N ASP A 118 4.85 -8.12 37.98
CA ASP A 118 6.01 -8.46 38.84
C ASP A 118 7.28 -7.76 38.35
N VAL A 119 7.49 -7.70 37.04
CA VAL A 119 8.59 -6.93 36.45
C VAL A 119 8.41 -5.45 36.69
N ALA A 120 7.21 -4.93 36.49
CA ALA A 120 6.89 -3.54 36.77
C ALA A 120 7.14 -3.18 38.24
N ALA A 121 6.75 -4.04 39.18
CA ALA A 121 6.99 -3.88 40.61
C ALA A 121 8.50 -3.90 40.94
N SER A 122 9.30 -4.69 40.21
CA SER A 122 10.76 -4.77 40.43
C SER A 122 11.50 -3.48 40.07
N LEU A 123 10.94 -2.61 39.25
CA LEU A 123 11.53 -1.33 38.86
C LEU A 123 11.42 -0.24 39.95
N GLY A 124 10.65 -0.52 41.02
CA GLY A 124 10.60 0.32 42.21
C GLY A 124 10.11 1.76 41.99
N SER A 125 10.63 2.69 42.79
CA SER A 125 10.21 4.10 42.79
C SER A 125 10.51 4.84 41.48
N SER A 126 11.36 4.35 40.62
CA SER A 126 11.58 4.94 39.29
C SER A 126 10.37 4.81 38.38
N PHE A 127 9.42 3.95 38.75
CA PHE A 127 8.18 3.71 38.03
C PHE A 127 7.03 4.63 38.46
N VAL A 128 7.11 5.12 39.69
CA VAL A 128 6.08 6.01 40.28
C VAL A 128 6.25 7.42 39.73
N GLY A 129 5.86 7.62 38.48
CA GLY A 129 6.26 8.85 37.81
C GLY A 129 5.23 9.96 37.76
N LEU A 130 3.99 9.74 37.47
CA LEU A 130 3.04 10.81 37.16
C LEU A 130 1.71 10.75 37.91
N HIS A 131 1.29 9.60 38.42
CA HIS A 131 -0.02 9.40 39.03
C HIS A 131 -0.01 8.84 40.46
N ASN A 132 1.10 8.70 41.15
CA ASN A 132 1.21 8.05 42.47
C ASN A 132 0.67 6.60 42.52
N ASP A 133 0.56 5.94 41.36
CA ASP A 133 0.02 4.61 41.25
C ASP A 133 1.10 3.55 41.48
N SER A 134 0.67 2.43 42.03
CA SER A 134 1.57 1.29 42.19
C SER A 134 1.78 0.60 40.85
N PRO A 135 3.01 0.16 40.51
CA PRO A 135 3.25 -0.62 39.27
C PRO A 135 2.37 -1.85 39.12
N SER A 136 1.90 -2.43 40.24
CA SER A 136 0.95 -3.54 40.27
C SER A 136 -0.45 -3.20 39.76
N ASP A 137 -0.77 -1.90 39.63
CA ASP A 137 -2.07 -1.44 39.21
C ASP A 137 -2.20 -1.27 37.68
N TRP A 138 -1.10 -1.42 36.97
CA TRP A 138 -1.07 -1.36 35.51
C TRP A 138 -1.53 -2.68 34.88
N PRO A 139 -2.50 -2.66 33.95
CA PRO A 139 -2.94 -3.84 33.25
C PRO A 139 -1.80 -4.55 32.52
N LEU A 140 -1.89 -5.86 32.41
CA LEU A 140 -0.96 -6.66 31.63
C LEU A 140 -0.92 -6.13 30.18
N GLY A 141 0.30 -5.93 29.65
CA GLY A 141 0.47 -5.42 28.31
C GLY A 141 0.33 -3.91 28.13
N SER A 142 0.18 -3.16 29.23
CA SER A 142 0.14 -1.67 29.17
C SER A 142 1.52 -1.02 29.06
N ILE A 143 2.59 -1.78 29.28
CA ILE A 143 3.96 -1.28 29.25
C ILE A 143 4.81 -2.17 28.38
N TRP A 144 5.41 -1.57 27.36
CA TRP A 144 6.27 -2.27 26.43
C TRP A 144 7.68 -1.71 26.42
N GLU A 145 8.67 -2.57 26.39
CA GLU A 145 10.07 -2.22 26.16
C GLU A 145 10.51 -2.63 24.76
N TYR A 146 11.25 -1.73 24.12
CA TYR A 146 11.85 -1.96 22.81
C TYR A 146 13.36 -1.82 22.91
N ASN A 147 14.09 -2.85 22.49
CA ASN A 147 15.52 -2.75 22.24
C ASN A 147 15.74 -2.32 20.81
N LEU A 148 16.40 -1.19 20.63
CA LEU A 148 16.66 -0.63 19.32
C LEU A 148 17.80 -1.36 18.61
N THR A 149 17.77 -1.34 17.29
CA THR A 149 18.78 -1.92 16.41
C THR A 149 20.04 -1.04 16.43
N GLU A 150 21.18 -1.69 16.60
CA GLU A 150 22.49 -1.03 16.67
C GLU A 150 23.00 -0.65 15.27
N ASN A 151 23.83 0.38 15.18
CA ASN A 151 24.46 0.84 13.94
C ASN A 151 23.50 1.27 12.85
N VAL A 152 22.34 1.77 13.23
CA VAL A 152 21.41 2.44 12.35
C VAL A 152 21.76 3.94 12.28
N PHE A 153 21.77 4.47 11.07
CA PHE A 153 22.06 5.88 10.83
C PHE A 153 20.97 6.50 9.96
N TRP A 154 20.68 7.74 10.24
CA TRP A 154 19.92 8.58 9.33
C TRP A 154 20.71 8.77 8.03
N ASN A 155 20.04 9.02 6.92
CA ASN A 155 20.72 9.19 5.62
C ASN A 155 21.68 10.41 5.55
N ASP A 156 21.66 11.28 6.54
CA ASP A 156 22.61 12.38 6.70
C ASP A 156 23.82 12.02 7.60
N GLY A 157 23.88 10.79 8.08
CA GLY A 157 25.01 10.25 8.84
C GLY A 157 24.89 10.36 10.35
N GLU A 158 23.84 11.00 10.90
CA GLU A 158 23.62 11.02 12.35
C GLU A 158 23.13 9.65 12.83
N PRO A 159 23.54 9.21 14.03
CA PRO A 159 23.08 7.92 14.58
C PRO A 159 21.60 7.99 14.99
N PHE A 160 20.86 6.93 14.69
CA PHE A 160 19.53 6.71 15.24
C PHE A 160 19.61 6.26 16.69
N THR A 161 18.82 6.88 17.56
CA THR A 161 18.83 6.59 19.00
C THR A 161 17.41 6.61 19.61
N ALA A 162 17.35 6.25 20.89
CA ALA A 162 16.14 6.34 21.71
C ALA A 162 15.55 7.77 21.77
N ASP A 163 16.38 8.80 21.59
CA ASP A 163 15.89 10.20 21.58
C ASP A 163 14.95 10.47 20.41
N ASP A 164 15.18 9.84 19.24
CA ASP A 164 14.33 9.95 18.07
C ASP A 164 12.96 9.30 18.31
N VAL A 165 12.95 8.13 18.95
CA VAL A 165 11.71 7.43 19.30
C VAL A 165 10.92 8.22 20.33
N VAL A 166 11.57 8.67 21.41
CA VAL A 166 10.92 9.49 22.46
C VAL A 166 10.37 10.78 21.87
N PHE A 167 11.12 11.43 21.00
CA PHE A 167 10.68 12.63 20.28
C PHE A 167 9.41 12.35 19.48
N THR A 168 9.43 11.30 18.63
CA THR A 168 8.30 10.94 17.77
C THR A 168 7.05 10.61 18.58
N MET A 169 7.18 9.80 19.62
CA MET A 169 6.03 9.43 20.46
C MET A 169 5.48 10.63 21.24
N ASN A 170 6.34 11.51 21.78
CA ASN A 170 5.91 12.69 22.51
C ASN A 170 5.16 13.69 21.64
N ILE A 171 5.52 13.82 20.36
CA ILE A 171 4.74 14.60 19.40
C ILE A 171 3.30 14.06 19.32
N GLN A 172 3.11 12.73 19.27
CA GLN A 172 1.79 12.11 19.20
C GLN A 172 0.96 12.36 20.48
N ILE A 173 1.60 12.41 21.64
CA ILE A 173 0.94 12.58 22.95
C ILE A 173 0.56 14.05 23.22
N GLY A 174 1.41 14.98 22.84
CA GLY A 174 1.40 16.35 23.38
C GLY A 174 0.53 17.35 22.63
N THR A 175 0.00 17.03 21.47
CA THR A 175 -0.63 18.04 20.63
C THR A 175 -1.94 17.55 20.01
N ASN A 176 -3.03 18.27 20.27
CA ASN A 176 -4.30 18.13 19.55
C ASN A 176 -4.17 18.37 18.03
N TYR A 177 -3.00 18.81 17.56
CA TYR A 177 -2.74 19.16 16.17
C TYR A 177 -2.08 18.04 15.37
N ILE A 178 -1.47 17.04 16.04
CA ILE A 178 -0.72 15.97 15.40
C ILE A 178 -1.33 14.61 15.72
N ASN A 179 -2.50 14.58 16.24
CA ASN A 179 -3.31 13.38 16.19
C ASN A 179 -3.68 13.12 14.74
N TYR A 180 -2.60 12.85 13.97
CA TYR A 180 -2.79 12.50 12.59
C TYR A 180 -3.75 11.32 12.57
N TRP A 181 -4.86 11.53 11.92
CA TRP A 181 -5.95 10.58 11.91
C TRP A 181 -5.51 9.14 11.56
N ALA A 182 -4.53 8.98 10.66
CA ALA A 182 -3.99 7.67 10.28
C ALA A 182 -3.33 6.90 11.43
N PHE A 183 -2.79 7.59 12.43
CA PHE A 183 -2.11 6.96 13.57
C PHE A 183 -2.96 6.96 14.85
N GLN A 184 -4.16 7.53 14.83
CA GLN A 184 -5.03 7.61 16.01
C GLN A 184 -5.29 6.26 16.70
N PRO A 185 -5.55 5.14 15.99
CA PRO A 185 -5.76 3.86 16.64
C PRO A 185 -4.57 3.39 17.48
N TYR A 186 -3.39 3.89 17.19
CA TYR A 186 -2.14 3.56 17.90
C TYR A 186 -1.77 4.64 18.91
N THR A 187 -1.78 5.90 18.50
CA THR A 187 -1.24 7.02 19.25
C THR A 187 -2.16 7.54 20.33
N LYS A 188 -3.48 7.40 20.17
CA LYS A 188 -4.48 7.85 21.15
C LYS A 188 -4.26 7.26 22.54
N TRP A 189 -3.69 6.07 22.60
CA TRP A 189 -3.50 5.33 23.83
C TRP A 189 -2.07 5.41 24.36
N ILE A 190 -1.16 6.09 23.67
CA ILE A 190 0.19 6.32 24.16
C ILE A 190 0.10 7.38 25.26
N TYR A 191 0.42 6.96 26.48
CA TYR A 191 0.42 7.84 27.63
C TYR A 191 1.78 8.54 27.81
N ARG A 192 2.87 7.80 27.62
CA ARG A 192 4.23 8.27 27.81
C ARG A 192 5.23 7.39 27.07
N CYS A 193 6.32 7.98 26.61
CA CYS A 193 7.49 7.27 26.11
C CYS A 193 8.72 7.73 26.87
N GLU A 194 9.53 6.79 27.38
CA GLU A 194 10.73 7.04 28.14
C GLU A 194 11.97 6.45 27.50
N LYS A 195 13.05 7.22 27.48
CA LYS A 195 14.39 6.75 27.19
C LYS A 195 14.96 6.02 28.41
N ILE A 196 15.31 4.74 28.25
CA ILE A 196 16.01 3.98 29.28
C ILE A 196 17.53 4.11 29.10
N ASN A 197 17.98 4.02 27.84
CA ASN A 197 19.34 4.33 27.40
C ASN A 197 19.30 4.61 25.88
N ASP A 198 20.44 4.83 25.25
CA ASP A 198 20.48 5.22 23.82
C ASP A 198 19.88 4.18 22.87
N LEU A 199 19.79 2.92 23.30
CA LEU A 199 19.29 1.80 22.49
C LEU A 199 18.10 1.08 23.15
N LYS A 200 17.41 1.75 24.09
CA LYS A 200 16.22 1.17 24.72
C LYS A 200 15.20 2.23 25.09
N VAL A 201 13.95 2.01 24.71
CA VAL A 201 12.81 2.82 25.10
C VAL A 201 11.75 1.99 25.79
N ARG A 202 10.91 2.68 26.56
CA ARG A 202 9.72 2.11 27.18
C ARG A 202 8.52 2.97 26.82
N ILE A 203 7.46 2.32 26.32
CA ILE A 203 6.22 2.98 25.94
C ILE A 203 5.13 2.52 26.89
N PHE A 204 4.40 3.47 27.43
CA PHE A 204 3.26 3.27 28.32
C PHE A 204 1.99 3.58 27.56
N PHE A 205 1.07 2.61 27.52
CA PHE A 205 -0.20 2.73 26.84
C PHE A 205 -1.32 2.87 27.85
N ALA A 206 -2.16 3.85 27.65
CA ALA A 206 -3.28 4.23 28.48
C ALA A 206 -2.94 4.51 29.95
N ASP A 207 -3.75 5.30 30.55
CA ASP A 207 -3.93 5.38 31.99
C ASP A 207 -4.52 4.03 32.47
N HIS A 208 -3.99 3.50 33.56
CA HIS A 208 -4.25 2.19 34.16
C HIS A 208 -5.74 1.81 34.32
N SER A 209 -6.66 2.67 33.95
CA SER A 209 -8.07 2.54 34.34
C SER A 209 -8.97 2.01 33.24
N SER A 210 -8.61 1.96 31.98
CA SER A 210 -9.67 1.68 31.05
C SER A 210 -9.39 0.94 29.75
N HIS A 211 -8.37 1.21 29.02
CA HIS A 211 -8.26 0.58 27.69
C HIS A 211 -6.79 0.50 27.28
N VAL A 212 -6.29 -0.70 27.28
CA VAL A 212 -4.94 -0.95 26.79
C VAL A 212 -5.09 -1.59 25.41
N PRO A 213 -4.93 -0.86 24.32
CA PRO A 213 -4.75 -1.49 23.05
C PRO A 213 -3.42 -2.20 23.07
N THR A 214 -3.44 -3.47 23.38
CA THR A 214 -2.28 -4.33 23.27
C THR A 214 -2.47 -5.18 22.04
N PRO A 215 -1.91 -4.83 20.91
CA PRO A 215 -1.75 -5.76 19.84
C PRO A 215 -0.79 -6.85 20.33
N VAL A 216 -1.34 -7.99 20.59
CA VAL A 216 -0.61 -9.16 21.14
C VAL A 216 0.57 -9.57 20.26
N ALA A 217 0.46 -9.32 18.96
CA ALA A 217 1.49 -9.70 18.00
C ALA A 217 2.46 -8.57 17.67
N TRP A 218 2.01 -7.29 17.72
CA TRP A 218 2.69 -6.24 17.00
C TRP A 218 3.34 -5.20 17.90
N GLY A 219 3.06 -5.18 19.18
CA GLY A 219 3.39 -3.97 19.92
C GLY A 219 2.77 -2.77 19.18
N THR A 220 2.30 -1.80 19.86
CA THR A 220 1.46 -0.72 19.30
C THR A 220 2.19 0.30 18.44
N SER A 221 3.39 0.02 17.96
CA SER A 221 4.23 0.96 17.23
C SER A 221 4.35 0.66 15.74
N ILE A 222 3.50 -0.24 15.22
CA ILE A 222 3.37 -0.40 13.79
C ILE A 222 2.81 0.87 13.17
N SER A 223 3.28 1.15 11.99
CA SER A 223 2.83 2.26 11.14
C SER A 223 3.08 3.65 11.71
N ILE A 224 3.90 3.78 12.77
CA ILE A 224 4.36 5.08 13.23
C ILE A 224 5.77 5.34 12.70
N PRO A 225 5.94 6.16 11.65
CA PRO A 225 7.25 6.52 11.12
C PRO A 225 8.06 7.25 12.18
N ILE A 226 9.28 6.80 12.44
CA ILE A 226 10.15 7.47 13.38
C ILE A 226 10.83 8.66 12.72
N MET A 227 10.80 9.80 13.42
CA MET A 227 11.26 11.08 12.90
C MET A 227 12.64 11.46 13.47
N PRO A 228 13.51 12.12 12.66
CA PRO A 228 14.84 12.53 13.11
C PRO A 228 14.79 13.70 14.09
N ALA A 229 14.88 13.43 15.38
CA ALA A 229 14.80 14.44 16.43
C ALA A 229 15.76 15.62 16.21
N HIS A 230 16.98 15.37 15.74
CA HIS A 230 18.00 16.37 15.49
C HIS A 230 17.62 17.40 14.40
N LYS A 231 16.66 17.08 13.52
CA LYS A 231 16.15 18.04 12.52
C LYS A 231 15.04 18.92 13.04
N PHE A 232 14.37 18.49 14.10
CA PHE A 232 13.19 19.18 14.66
C PHE A 232 13.48 19.91 15.95
N THR A 233 14.57 19.59 16.64
CA THR A 233 14.96 20.26 17.89
C THR A 233 15.10 21.76 17.66
N GLY A 234 14.34 22.55 18.39
CA GLY A 234 14.33 24.02 18.30
C GLY A 234 13.43 24.60 17.20
N LEU A 235 12.71 23.77 16.44
CA LEU A 235 11.61 24.24 15.58
C LEU A 235 10.37 24.50 16.46
N SER A 236 9.53 25.46 16.03
CA SER A 236 8.27 25.73 16.72
C SER A 236 7.35 24.50 16.70
N ASP A 237 6.47 24.39 17.70
CA ASP A 237 5.53 23.27 17.86
C ASP A 237 4.53 23.08 16.70
N ASN A 238 4.68 23.81 15.62
CA ASN A 238 3.84 23.70 14.43
C ASN A 238 4.42 22.68 13.43
N TYR A 239 4.38 21.41 13.78
CA TYR A 239 4.83 20.31 12.93
C TYR A 239 3.97 20.11 11.68
N ILE A 240 2.73 20.62 11.66
CA ILE A 240 1.82 20.58 10.50
C ILE A 240 2.38 21.45 9.36
N ALA A 241 2.96 22.60 9.67
CA ALA A 241 3.54 23.48 8.68
C ALA A 241 4.94 23.04 8.21
N TRP A 242 5.50 22.03 8.85
CA TRP A 242 6.82 21.56 8.52
C TRP A 242 6.82 20.75 7.22
N ASN A 243 7.75 21.01 6.33
CA ASN A 243 7.95 20.25 5.12
C ASN A 243 9.43 20.21 4.71
N TRP A 244 9.79 19.20 3.90
CA TRP A 244 11.11 19.06 3.32
C TRP A 244 11.30 19.83 2.01
N THR A 245 10.36 20.65 1.62
CA THR A 245 10.31 21.29 0.31
C THR A 245 11.64 21.92 -0.10
N GLY A 246 12.19 21.50 -1.21
CA GLY A 246 13.46 21.98 -1.75
C GLY A 246 14.70 21.55 -0.94
N ARG A 247 14.58 20.60 -0.03
CA ARG A 247 15.67 20.02 0.79
C ARG A 247 15.71 18.50 0.60
N PRO A 248 16.83 17.85 0.89
CA PRO A 248 16.85 16.39 1.04
C PRO A 248 15.94 15.97 2.18
N THR A 249 15.18 14.91 1.99
CA THR A 249 14.47 14.26 3.09
C THR A 249 15.48 13.58 4.01
N VAL A 250 15.19 13.51 5.30
CA VAL A 250 16.04 12.78 6.26
C VAL A 250 15.23 11.68 6.91
N GLY A 251 15.62 10.46 6.65
CA GLY A 251 14.96 9.24 7.10
C GLY A 251 15.94 8.09 7.27
N THR A 252 15.47 7.02 7.88
CA THR A 252 16.19 5.75 7.99
C THR A 252 15.78 4.76 6.91
N GLY A 253 14.70 5.03 6.18
CA GLY A 253 14.15 4.17 5.15
C GLY A 253 15.04 3.97 3.95
N PRO A 254 14.62 3.11 3.00
CA PRO A 254 15.47 2.66 1.88
C PRO A 254 15.87 3.75 0.89
N PHE A 255 15.10 4.83 0.82
CA PHE A 255 15.33 5.89 -0.17
C PHE A 255 15.28 7.29 0.43
N VAL A 256 15.80 8.24 -0.32
CA VAL A 256 15.80 9.65 0.00
C VAL A 256 15.41 10.47 -1.23
N ALA A 257 14.54 11.47 -1.07
CA ALA A 257 14.31 12.49 -2.08
C ALA A 257 15.39 13.59 -1.93
N ASN A 258 16.19 13.81 -2.96
CA ASN A 258 17.33 14.74 -2.89
C ASN A 258 17.48 15.61 -4.16
N PRO A 259 16.95 16.83 -4.20
CA PRO A 259 16.03 17.41 -3.21
C PRO A 259 14.58 17.00 -3.44
N LEU A 260 13.74 17.10 -2.40
CA LEU A 260 12.30 17.00 -2.60
C LEU A 260 11.81 18.14 -3.52
N PRO A 261 10.87 17.91 -4.44
CA PRO A 261 10.26 18.96 -5.25
C PRO A 261 9.77 20.15 -4.41
N LYS A 262 9.90 21.37 -4.95
CA LYS A 262 9.52 22.59 -4.21
C LYS A 262 8.02 22.77 -4.08
N ASP A 263 7.28 22.27 -5.04
CA ASP A 263 5.83 22.39 -5.11
C ASP A 263 5.19 21.09 -4.61
N ILE A 264 4.68 21.11 -3.38
CA ILE A 264 3.88 20.03 -2.82
C ILE A 264 2.53 20.65 -2.42
N PRO A 265 1.41 20.12 -2.90
CA PRO A 265 1.23 18.88 -3.71
C PRO A 265 1.96 18.94 -5.06
N TYR A 266 2.73 17.89 -5.34
CA TYR A 266 3.52 17.82 -6.56
C TYR A 266 2.66 17.34 -7.72
N LEU A 267 2.43 18.23 -8.69
CA LEU A 267 1.66 17.95 -9.90
C LEU A 267 2.55 17.66 -11.12
N GLY A 268 3.85 17.41 -10.88
CA GLY A 268 4.80 17.07 -11.93
C GLY A 268 4.65 15.64 -12.44
N GLU A 269 5.47 15.30 -13.45
CA GLU A 269 5.39 13.99 -14.10
C GLU A 269 5.99 12.86 -13.25
N SER A 270 6.99 13.15 -12.40
CA SER A 270 7.65 12.14 -11.56
C SER A 270 8.44 12.72 -10.40
N ILE A 271 8.59 11.91 -9.35
CA ILE A 271 9.56 12.13 -8.27
C ILE A 271 10.61 11.03 -8.33
N THR A 272 11.89 11.40 -8.22
CA THR A 272 13.00 10.44 -8.15
C THR A 272 13.53 10.39 -6.73
N LEU A 273 13.61 9.18 -6.19
CA LEU A 273 14.24 8.87 -4.92
C LEU A 273 15.57 8.16 -5.16
N GLU A 274 16.60 8.47 -4.40
CA GLU A 274 17.91 7.84 -4.46
C GLU A 274 18.07 6.87 -3.30
N LYS A 275 18.81 5.78 -3.48
CA LYS A 275 19.07 4.81 -2.41
C LYS A 275 19.72 5.50 -1.21
N ASN A 276 19.21 5.22 -0.01
CA ASN A 276 19.85 5.64 1.22
C ASN A 276 21.17 4.88 1.42
N PRO A 277 22.32 5.58 1.51
CA PRO A 277 23.63 4.92 1.60
C PRO A 277 23.84 4.16 2.91
N PHE A 278 23.02 4.40 3.94
CA PHE A 278 23.12 3.77 5.25
C PHE A 278 22.05 2.71 5.50
N TYR A 279 21.23 2.38 4.50
CA TYR A 279 20.07 1.50 4.69
C TYR A 279 20.42 0.05 5.04
N ASP A 280 21.53 -0.46 4.56
CA ASP A 280 21.93 -1.88 4.71
C ASP A 280 22.43 -2.19 6.15
N PHE A 281 21.68 -1.79 7.19
CA PHE A 281 22.06 -1.96 8.61
C PHE A 281 21.69 -3.32 9.19
N ILE A 282 20.79 -4.08 8.58
CA ILE A 282 20.50 -5.46 8.91
C ILE A 282 20.99 -6.34 7.76
N ASN A 283 22.11 -7.05 7.96
CA ASN A 283 22.69 -7.91 6.94
C ASN A 283 22.45 -9.40 7.24
N GLU A 284 22.64 -10.26 6.22
CA GLU A 284 22.41 -11.71 6.26
C GLU A 284 23.18 -12.45 7.37
N THR A 285 24.25 -11.87 7.86
CA THR A 285 25.13 -12.51 8.86
C THR A 285 24.66 -12.28 10.28
N ASP A 286 23.64 -11.44 10.49
CA ASP A 286 23.13 -11.17 11.82
C ASP A 286 22.16 -12.27 12.29
N THR A 287 22.73 -13.41 12.70
CA THR A 287 21.98 -14.54 13.26
C THR A 287 21.35 -14.24 14.62
N ARG A 288 21.63 -13.08 15.24
CA ARG A 288 21.11 -12.70 16.56
C ARG A 288 19.60 -12.57 16.61
N LEU A 289 18.98 -12.31 15.46
CA LEU A 289 17.54 -12.09 15.37
C LEU A 289 16.74 -13.39 15.16
N GLY A 290 17.38 -14.54 15.01
CA GLY A 290 16.71 -15.82 14.76
C GLY A 290 15.96 -15.90 13.43
N LEU A 291 16.07 -14.87 12.59
CA LEU A 291 15.41 -14.72 11.31
C LEU A 291 16.28 -15.37 10.25
N GLY A 292 16.30 -16.70 10.23
CA GLY A 292 17.09 -17.46 9.27
C GLY A 292 16.72 -17.12 7.83
N GLY A 293 17.64 -16.44 7.12
CA GLY A 293 17.66 -16.42 5.66
C GLY A 293 16.64 -15.51 4.94
N TYR A 294 15.67 -14.91 5.60
CA TYR A 294 14.58 -14.17 4.97
C TYR A 294 14.86 -12.67 4.82
N TYR A 295 15.77 -12.11 5.57
CA TYR A 295 15.99 -10.67 5.64
C TYR A 295 17.41 -10.28 5.25
N ASN A 296 17.79 -10.60 4.01
CA ASN A 296 18.76 -9.78 3.35
C ASN A 296 18.07 -8.50 2.87
N ARG A 297 18.09 -7.47 3.69
CA ARG A 297 17.53 -6.15 3.35
C ARG A 297 18.38 -5.38 2.34
N THR A 298 19.19 -6.05 1.56
CA THR A 298 19.97 -5.43 0.50
C THR A 298 19.06 -5.14 -0.70
N ILE A 299 18.71 -3.89 -0.87
CA ILE A 299 17.96 -3.41 -2.02
C ILE A 299 18.94 -3.16 -3.18
N GLN A 300 18.67 -3.74 -4.34
CA GLN A 300 19.47 -3.55 -5.55
C GLN A 300 19.10 -2.28 -6.34
N ILE A 301 18.03 -1.60 -5.98
CA ILE A 301 17.56 -0.38 -6.63
C ILE A 301 18.44 0.79 -6.21
N ASP A 302 19.06 1.46 -7.17
CA ASP A 302 19.83 2.68 -6.92
C ASP A 302 18.95 3.93 -6.95
N LYS A 303 17.90 3.90 -7.80
CA LYS A 303 16.91 4.97 -7.91
C LYS A 303 15.51 4.41 -8.10
N LEU A 304 14.58 4.93 -7.33
CA LEU A 304 13.15 4.69 -7.48
C LEU A 304 12.51 5.92 -8.14
N VAL A 305 11.81 5.73 -9.25
CA VAL A 305 11.12 6.80 -9.97
C VAL A 305 9.62 6.55 -9.91
N MET A 306 8.92 7.37 -9.14
CA MET A 306 7.46 7.39 -9.07
C MET A 306 6.94 8.30 -10.18
N LYS A 307 6.24 7.75 -11.16
CA LYS A 307 5.61 8.50 -12.26
C LYS A 307 4.13 8.65 -12.03
N PHE A 308 3.62 9.87 -12.14
CA PHE A 308 2.23 10.19 -11.88
C PHE A 308 1.43 10.34 -13.18
N TYR A 309 0.24 9.78 -13.20
CA TYR A 309 -0.65 9.77 -14.35
C TYR A 309 -2.04 10.25 -13.93
N ALA A 310 -2.53 11.32 -14.57
CA ALA A 310 -3.88 11.82 -14.35
C ALA A 310 -4.95 10.88 -14.91
N GLU A 311 -4.57 10.03 -15.88
CA GLU A 311 -5.45 9.08 -16.53
C GLU A 311 -4.72 7.73 -16.69
N GLU A 312 -5.43 6.64 -16.62
CA GLU A 312 -4.86 5.30 -16.67
C GLU A 312 -4.35 4.90 -18.07
N GLN A 313 -4.92 5.44 -19.15
CA GLN A 313 -4.52 5.03 -20.50
C GLN A 313 -3.06 5.37 -20.83
N PRO A 314 -2.51 6.56 -20.54
CA PRO A 314 -1.08 6.85 -20.69
C PRO A 314 -0.21 5.92 -19.84
N LEU A 315 -0.63 5.57 -18.60
CA LEU A 315 0.05 4.63 -17.73
C LEU A 315 0.14 3.24 -18.40
N ILE A 316 -0.97 2.73 -18.93
CA ILE A 316 -1.02 1.45 -19.65
C ILE A 316 -0.11 1.44 -20.88
N LEU A 317 -0.03 2.55 -21.62
CA LEU A 317 0.86 2.67 -22.78
C LEU A 317 2.33 2.64 -22.35
N ASP A 318 2.70 3.33 -21.28
CA ASP A 318 4.06 3.33 -20.75
C ASP A 318 4.44 1.97 -20.16
N LEU A 319 3.52 1.27 -19.52
CA LEU A 319 3.70 -0.10 -19.06
C LEU A 319 3.96 -1.06 -20.23
N LYS A 320 3.14 -1.00 -21.29
CA LYS A 320 3.35 -1.78 -22.53
C LYS A 320 4.66 -1.45 -23.24
N ALA A 321 5.07 -0.19 -23.20
CA ALA A 321 6.32 0.28 -23.77
C ALA A 321 7.55 -0.02 -22.87
N ARG A 322 7.36 -0.68 -21.72
CA ARG A 322 8.41 -0.99 -20.73
C ARG A 322 9.13 0.24 -20.18
N LYS A 323 8.43 1.37 -20.13
CA LYS A 323 8.91 2.58 -19.45
C LYS A 323 8.57 2.58 -17.96
N LEU A 324 7.67 1.68 -17.54
CA LEU A 324 7.37 1.33 -16.15
C LEU A 324 7.80 -0.12 -15.92
N ASP A 325 8.24 -0.41 -14.72
CA ASP A 325 8.53 -1.78 -14.27
C ASP A 325 7.29 -2.42 -13.66
N ALA A 326 6.50 -1.64 -12.92
CA ALA A 326 5.26 -2.09 -12.32
C ALA A 326 4.25 -0.95 -12.15
N SER A 327 2.99 -1.31 -12.00
CA SER A 327 1.90 -0.42 -11.60
C SER A 327 0.67 -1.20 -11.19
N GLU A 328 -0.14 -0.64 -10.30
CA GLU A 328 -1.53 -1.04 -10.14
C GLU A 328 -2.32 -0.65 -11.38
N VAL A 329 -3.34 -1.44 -11.73
CA VAL A 329 -4.21 -1.22 -12.89
C VAL A 329 -5.66 -1.48 -12.51
N ALA A 330 -6.59 -0.70 -13.05
CA ALA A 330 -8.02 -0.92 -12.82
C ALA A 330 -8.48 -2.29 -13.37
N PRO A 331 -9.49 -2.92 -12.77
CA PRO A 331 -10.01 -4.22 -13.20
C PRO A 331 -10.34 -4.31 -14.70
N THR A 332 -10.90 -3.25 -15.26
CA THR A 332 -11.24 -3.18 -16.69
C THR A 332 -10.01 -3.26 -17.59
N ASN A 333 -8.95 -2.54 -17.23
CA ASN A 333 -7.68 -2.56 -17.96
C ASN A 333 -6.90 -3.85 -17.72
N TYR A 334 -7.01 -4.45 -16.53
CA TYR A 334 -6.46 -5.77 -16.25
C TYR A 334 -6.95 -6.81 -17.27
N PHE A 335 -8.27 -6.89 -17.52
CA PHE A 335 -8.81 -7.83 -18.50
C PHE A 335 -8.36 -7.52 -19.92
N ALA A 336 -8.33 -6.25 -20.32
CA ALA A 336 -7.84 -5.85 -21.63
C ALA A 336 -6.35 -6.19 -21.83
N LEU A 337 -5.53 -6.04 -20.80
CA LEU A 337 -4.12 -6.45 -20.82
C LEU A 337 -3.98 -7.96 -20.89
N LYS A 338 -4.79 -8.70 -20.13
CA LYS A 338 -4.80 -10.16 -20.10
C LYS A 338 -5.17 -10.75 -21.46
N GLU A 339 -6.13 -10.16 -22.17
CA GLU A 339 -6.52 -10.56 -23.51
C GLU A 339 -5.46 -10.23 -24.56
N SER A 340 -4.88 -9.04 -24.50
CA SER A 340 -3.85 -8.59 -25.43
C SER A 340 -2.50 -9.30 -25.24
N LYS A 341 -2.24 -9.84 -24.05
CA LYS A 341 -1.00 -10.54 -23.66
C LYS A 341 0.27 -9.90 -24.24
N PRO A 342 0.58 -8.65 -23.92
CA PRO A 342 1.79 -8.03 -24.43
C PRO A 342 3.03 -8.84 -24.02
N ALA A 343 3.96 -9.07 -24.95
CA ALA A 343 5.18 -9.83 -24.67
C ALA A 343 6.01 -9.14 -23.56
N GLY A 344 6.41 -9.91 -22.56
CA GLY A 344 7.20 -9.41 -21.43
C GLY A 344 6.42 -8.59 -20.42
N LEU A 345 5.09 -8.74 -20.37
CA LEU A 345 4.25 -8.19 -19.35
C LEU A 345 3.56 -9.33 -18.58
N THR A 346 3.80 -9.41 -17.29
CA THR A 346 3.13 -10.36 -16.40
C THR A 346 2.01 -9.64 -15.66
N LEU A 347 0.83 -10.27 -15.66
CA LEU A 347 -0.34 -9.77 -14.94
C LEU A 347 -0.59 -10.64 -13.71
N VAL A 348 -0.66 -9.98 -12.56
CA VAL A 348 -0.92 -10.63 -11.28
C VAL A 348 -2.24 -10.13 -10.72
N LEU A 349 -3.08 -11.06 -10.28
CA LEU A 349 -4.30 -10.79 -9.56
C LEU A 349 -4.13 -11.30 -8.13
N THR A 350 -4.20 -10.39 -7.18
CA THR A 350 -4.05 -10.71 -5.76
C THR A 350 -4.99 -9.86 -4.91
N TYR A 351 -5.20 -10.29 -3.67
CA TYR A 351 -5.74 -9.41 -2.65
C TYR A 351 -4.63 -8.44 -2.21
N SER A 352 -4.98 -7.18 -2.05
CA SER A 352 -4.09 -6.25 -1.38
C SER A 352 -3.88 -6.70 0.07
N PRO A 353 -2.68 -6.66 0.60
CA PRO A 353 -2.41 -6.89 2.03
C PRO A 353 -3.10 -5.87 2.93
N THR A 354 -3.26 -4.65 2.45
CA THR A 354 -4.13 -3.65 3.03
C THR A 354 -5.48 -3.76 2.38
N VAL A 355 -6.32 -4.47 3.01
CA VAL A 355 -7.54 -4.92 2.40
C VAL A 355 -8.54 -3.82 2.24
N TYR A 356 -8.90 -3.56 1.01
CA TYR A 356 -10.06 -2.74 0.71
C TYR A 356 -11.35 -3.46 1.11
N SER A 357 -12.09 -2.84 2.02
CA SER A 357 -13.47 -3.19 2.31
C SER A 357 -14.37 -2.12 1.74
N LYS A 358 -15.12 -2.42 0.71
CA LYS A 358 -16.15 -1.51 0.18
C LYS A 358 -17.37 -1.55 1.07
N ILE A 359 -17.85 -0.39 1.47
CA ILE A 359 -18.91 -0.24 2.45
C ILE A 359 -19.95 0.75 1.94
N SER A 360 -21.20 0.33 1.94
CA SER A 360 -22.35 1.21 1.72
C SER A 360 -23.07 1.40 3.05
N HIS A 361 -23.24 2.64 3.51
CA HIS A 361 -23.73 2.85 4.87
C HIS A 361 -24.66 4.04 5.02
N PHE A 362 -25.65 3.90 5.92
CA PHE A 362 -26.38 5.03 6.44
C PHE A 362 -25.58 5.74 7.53
N ASN A 363 -25.67 7.05 7.58
CA ASN A 363 -25.24 7.83 8.73
C ASN A 363 -26.23 7.57 9.88
N VAL A 364 -25.81 6.78 10.87
CA VAL A 364 -26.66 6.45 12.03
C VAL A 364 -26.36 7.31 13.26
N ASN A 365 -25.66 8.44 13.11
CA ASN A 365 -25.48 9.40 14.19
C ASN A 365 -26.80 10.11 14.53
N PRO A 366 -27.41 9.84 15.70
CA PRO A 366 -28.68 10.47 16.07
C PRO A 366 -28.56 11.98 16.31
N ASN A 367 -27.37 12.46 16.60
CA ASN A 367 -27.08 13.88 16.88
C ASN A 367 -26.64 14.66 15.62
N ALA A 368 -26.57 14.02 14.47
CA ALA A 368 -26.22 14.71 13.24
C ALA A 368 -27.29 15.76 12.89
N SER A 369 -26.90 17.02 12.74
CA SER A 369 -27.82 18.14 12.58
C SER A 369 -28.22 18.45 11.13
N GLY A 370 -27.58 17.85 10.16
CA GLY A 370 -27.90 17.97 8.74
C GLY A 370 -27.67 19.36 8.09
N TYR A 371 -27.01 20.27 8.79
CA TYR A 371 -26.65 21.58 8.25
C TYR A 371 -25.13 21.73 8.19
N GLY A 372 -24.58 21.31 7.07
CA GLY A 372 -23.21 21.65 6.69
C GLY A 372 -23.11 23.01 5.99
N VAL A 373 -21.89 23.47 5.81
CA VAL A 373 -21.51 24.72 5.12
C VAL A 373 -22.03 24.81 3.68
N PHE A 374 -22.32 23.67 3.08
CA PHE A 374 -23.04 23.60 1.82
C PHE A 374 -24.53 23.53 2.13
N SER A 375 -25.29 24.54 1.74
CA SER A 375 -26.76 24.58 1.84
C SER A 375 -27.39 23.49 0.98
N TRP A 376 -27.25 22.24 1.39
CA TRP A 376 -27.98 21.13 0.81
C TRP A 376 -29.45 21.30 1.17
N PRO A 377 -30.38 21.15 0.23
CA PRO A 377 -31.79 21.40 0.50
C PRO A 377 -32.45 20.31 1.36
N TYR A 378 -31.71 19.28 1.82
CA TYR A 378 -32.27 18.11 2.44
C TYR A 378 -31.87 17.98 3.91
N GLN A 379 -32.86 17.95 4.78
CA GLN A 379 -32.68 17.53 6.17
C GLN A 379 -32.39 16.02 6.22
N LEU A 380 -31.54 15.62 7.16
CA LEU A 380 -31.32 14.21 7.42
C LEU A 380 -32.67 13.52 7.75
N ASN A 381 -32.95 12.45 7.03
CA ASN A 381 -34.18 11.70 7.22
C ASN A 381 -34.06 10.82 8.48
N PRO A 382 -34.89 10.99 9.53
CA PRO A 382 -34.77 10.22 10.77
C PRO A 382 -34.99 8.71 10.58
N THR A 383 -35.62 8.30 9.51
CA THR A 383 -35.83 6.86 9.21
C THR A 383 -34.54 6.13 8.97
N ARG A 384 -33.42 6.84 8.62
CA ARG A 384 -32.08 6.27 8.48
C ARG A 384 -31.57 5.58 9.75
N LEU A 385 -32.17 5.89 10.90
CA LEU A 385 -31.84 5.30 12.21
C LEU A 385 -32.64 4.02 12.51
N ASP A 386 -33.71 3.73 11.76
CA ASP A 386 -34.58 2.59 12.05
C ASP A 386 -33.89 1.25 11.69
N PRO A 387 -33.66 0.36 12.67
CA PRO A 387 -33.12 -0.97 12.42
C PRO A 387 -33.89 -1.78 11.36
N ALA A 388 -35.21 -1.57 11.24
CA ALA A 388 -36.01 -2.23 10.21
C ALA A 388 -35.60 -1.77 8.78
N LEU A 389 -35.38 -0.47 8.58
CA LEU A 389 -34.87 0.05 7.31
C LEU A 389 -33.47 -0.46 7.02
N LEU A 390 -32.57 -0.38 8.02
CA LEU A 390 -31.19 -0.82 7.88
C LEU A 390 -31.10 -2.32 7.53
N ARG A 391 -31.95 -3.14 8.12
CA ARG A 391 -32.04 -4.57 7.83
C ARG A 391 -32.63 -4.83 6.44
N ALA A 392 -33.73 -4.18 6.10
CA ALA A 392 -34.44 -4.38 4.83
C ALA A 392 -33.56 -3.97 3.64
N THR A 393 -32.85 -2.85 3.71
CA THR A 393 -31.95 -2.39 2.66
C THR A 393 -30.74 -3.31 2.49
N ALA A 394 -30.18 -3.82 3.58
CA ALA A 394 -29.06 -4.76 3.51
C ALA A 394 -29.45 -6.08 2.82
N ILE A 395 -30.58 -6.70 3.20
CA ILE A 395 -31.04 -7.95 2.56
C ILE A 395 -31.64 -7.73 1.15
N ALA A 396 -31.96 -6.49 0.78
CA ALA A 396 -32.32 -6.15 -0.60
C ALA A 396 -31.10 -5.97 -1.51
N THR A 397 -29.89 -6.06 -0.97
CA THR A 397 -28.63 -5.91 -1.69
C THR A 397 -28.01 -7.28 -2.01
N ASN A 398 -27.88 -7.59 -3.30
CA ASN A 398 -27.19 -8.82 -3.73
C ASN A 398 -25.69 -8.54 -3.89
N LYS A 399 -24.92 -8.85 -2.84
CA LYS A 399 -23.47 -8.64 -2.81
C LYS A 399 -22.73 -9.47 -3.86
N SER A 400 -23.20 -10.69 -4.16
CA SER A 400 -22.60 -11.51 -5.22
C SER A 400 -22.73 -10.86 -6.59
N TYR A 401 -23.86 -10.19 -6.86
CA TYR A 401 -24.02 -9.43 -8.10
C TYR A 401 -23.03 -8.26 -8.19
N ILE A 402 -22.80 -7.54 -7.10
CA ILE A 402 -21.80 -6.48 -7.04
C ILE A 402 -20.43 -7.04 -7.40
N CYS A 403 -20.02 -8.15 -6.78
CA CYS A 403 -18.74 -8.78 -7.05
C CYS A 403 -18.59 -9.24 -8.52
N GLU A 404 -19.63 -9.86 -9.08
CA GLU A 404 -19.57 -10.46 -10.41
C GLU A 404 -19.76 -9.45 -11.54
N ALA A 405 -20.73 -8.53 -11.40
CA ALA A 405 -21.11 -7.63 -12.47
C ALA A 405 -20.32 -6.31 -12.45
N ILE A 406 -20.13 -5.70 -11.26
CA ILE A 406 -19.43 -4.42 -11.11
C ILE A 406 -17.93 -4.66 -11.07
N PHE A 407 -17.47 -5.53 -10.15
CA PHE A 407 -16.05 -5.86 -10.00
C PHE A 407 -15.56 -6.96 -10.96
N LYS A 408 -16.37 -7.39 -11.93
CA LYS A 408 -15.98 -8.38 -12.95
C LYS A 408 -15.46 -9.71 -12.38
N GLY A 409 -15.90 -10.12 -11.21
CA GLY A 409 -15.38 -11.29 -10.50
C GLY A 409 -14.08 -11.03 -9.72
N LEU A 410 -13.62 -9.78 -9.66
CA LEU A 410 -12.43 -9.37 -8.92
C LEU A 410 -12.77 -8.87 -7.52
N ALA A 411 -13.79 -9.44 -6.91
CA ALA A 411 -14.15 -9.18 -5.52
C ALA A 411 -14.79 -10.42 -4.89
N THR A 412 -14.83 -10.45 -3.57
CA THR A 412 -15.60 -11.43 -2.79
C THR A 412 -16.66 -10.72 -1.96
N PRO A 413 -17.85 -11.33 -1.74
CA PRO A 413 -18.90 -10.72 -0.92
C PRO A 413 -18.43 -10.41 0.50
N GLY A 414 -18.71 -9.20 0.97
CA GLY A 414 -18.29 -8.72 2.27
C GLY A 414 -19.16 -9.24 3.42
N VAL A 415 -18.55 -9.40 4.57
CA VAL A 415 -19.20 -9.81 5.83
C VAL A 415 -18.98 -8.74 6.91
N GLY A 416 -17.77 -8.60 7.42
CA GLY A 416 -17.33 -7.55 8.33
C GLY A 416 -16.23 -6.70 7.69
N ILE A 417 -15.67 -5.76 8.43
CA ILE A 417 -14.64 -4.85 7.91
C ILE A 417 -13.29 -5.55 7.63
N LEU A 418 -13.05 -6.69 8.27
CA LEU A 418 -11.83 -7.47 8.06
C LEU A 418 -11.97 -8.40 6.87
N SER A 419 -11.00 -8.39 5.98
CA SER A 419 -11.00 -9.19 4.76
C SER A 419 -10.42 -10.59 4.98
N PRO A 420 -10.78 -11.57 4.12
CA PRO A 420 -10.25 -12.92 4.17
C PRO A 420 -8.75 -13.04 3.84
N VAL A 421 -8.06 -11.97 3.48
CA VAL A 421 -6.59 -11.99 3.30
C VAL A 421 -5.88 -12.32 4.62
N TRP A 422 -6.50 -12.01 5.74
CA TRP A 422 -6.01 -12.33 7.08
C TRP A 422 -6.85 -13.45 7.69
N PRO A 423 -6.66 -14.72 7.31
CA PRO A 423 -7.56 -15.82 7.66
C PRO A 423 -7.63 -16.07 9.17
N GLU A 424 -6.62 -15.66 9.93
CA GLU A 424 -6.59 -15.82 11.38
C GLU A 424 -7.68 -15.01 12.08
N PHE A 425 -7.97 -13.80 11.57
CA PHE A 425 -8.94 -12.86 12.16
C PHE A 425 -10.23 -12.72 11.35
N TYR A 426 -10.31 -13.33 10.17
CA TYR A 426 -11.49 -13.28 9.35
C TYR A 426 -12.61 -14.15 9.93
N TRP A 427 -13.75 -13.54 10.18
CA TRP A 427 -14.92 -14.23 10.69
C TRP A 427 -15.87 -14.64 9.57
N THR A 428 -16.39 -15.87 9.66
CA THR A 428 -17.44 -16.36 8.78
C THR A 428 -18.69 -16.64 9.62
N PRO A 429 -19.89 -16.14 9.24
CA PRO A 429 -21.10 -16.40 9.98
C PRO A 429 -21.37 -17.90 10.08
N PRO A 430 -21.48 -18.49 11.28
CA PRO A 430 -21.73 -19.91 11.44
C PRO A 430 -23.18 -20.29 11.13
N HIS A 431 -23.38 -21.37 10.38
CA HIS A 431 -24.71 -21.86 10.00
C HIS A 431 -25.52 -22.45 11.17
N ASP A 432 -24.85 -23.04 12.12
CA ASP A 432 -25.47 -23.67 13.32
C ASP A 432 -25.95 -22.67 14.36
N LYS A 433 -25.61 -21.41 14.23
CA LYS A 433 -26.07 -20.33 15.09
C LYS A 433 -27.27 -19.63 14.50
N MET A 434 -28.38 -19.56 15.27
CA MET A 434 -29.58 -18.85 14.86
C MET A 434 -29.52 -17.37 15.25
N SER A 435 -30.05 -16.50 14.39
CA SER A 435 -30.23 -15.08 14.67
C SER A 435 -31.68 -14.69 14.49
N THR A 436 -32.22 -13.95 15.46
CA THR A 436 -33.60 -13.45 15.45
C THR A 436 -33.62 -11.94 15.29
N PHE A 437 -34.37 -11.45 14.33
CA PHE A 437 -34.65 -10.03 14.16
C PHE A 437 -36.07 -9.71 14.57
N ASN A 438 -36.23 -8.71 15.45
CA ASN A 438 -37.52 -8.33 16.01
C ASN A 438 -37.95 -6.95 15.49
N ILE A 439 -39.25 -6.83 15.16
CA ILE A 439 -39.91 -5.55 14.93
C ILE A 439 -40.84 -5.30 16.11
N THR A 440 -40.67 -4.14 16.73
CA THR A 440 -41.52 -3.71 17.83
C THR A 440 -42.69 -2.84 17.36
N ASP A 441 -43.81 -2.84 18.09
CA ASP A 441 -44.90 -1.88 17.93
C ASP A 441 -44.52 -0.48 18.47
N GLY A 442 -45.40 0.49 18.36
CA GLY A 442 -45.25 1.85 18.93
C GLY A 442 -45.10 1.90 20.44
N SER A 443 -45.37 0.80 21.16
CA SER A 443 -45.22 0.65 22.62
C SER A 443 -43.95 -0.10 23.02
N GLY A 444 -43.16 -0.56 22.03
CA GLY A 444 -41.92 -1.28 22.27
C GLY A 444 -42.09 -2.81 22.44
N ASN A 445 -43.29 -3.37 22.28
CA ASN A 445 -43.51 -4.82 22.35
C ASN A 445 -43.16 -5.46 21.00
N VAL A 446 -42.61 -6.69 21.03
CA VAL A 446 -42.35 -7.44 19.80
C VAL A 446 -43.66 -7.77 19.10
N LYS A 447 -43.83 -7.21 17.90
CA LYS A 447 -45.01 -7.41 17.06
C LYS A 447 -44.77 -8.54 16.04
N TRP A 448 -43.60 -8.58 15.50
CA TRP A 448 -43.22 -9.52 14.46
C TRP A 448 -41.72 -9.86 14.55
N ASN A 449 -41.36 -11.05 14.15
CA ASN A 449 -39.97 -11.46 14.08
C ASN A 449 -39.74 -12.54 13.02
N TYR A 450 -38.50 -12.70 12.62
CA TYR A 450 -38.04 -13.87 11.90
C TYR A 450 -36.74 -14.40 12.51
N THR A 451 -36.52 -15.70 12.37
CA THR A 451 -35.30 -16.37 12.84
C THR A 451 -34.73 -17.22 11.71
N LEU A 452 -33.45 -17.00 11.40
CA LEU A 452 -32.73 -17.72 10.37
C LEU A 452 -31.32 -18.11 10.88
N PRO A 453 -30.66 -19.08 10.26
CA PRO A 453 -29.23 -19.30 10.45
C PRO A 453 -28.45 -18.02 10.24
N LEU A 454 -27.36 -17.83 10.99
CA LEU A 454 -26.63 -16.57 11.01
C LEU A 454 -26.02 -16.22 9.64
N ASP A 455 -25.59 -17.22 8.88
CA ASP A 455 -25.08 -17.06 7.50
C ASP A 455 -26.18 -16.74 6.46
N GLU A 456 -27.44 -16.99 6.80
CA GLU A 456 -28.60 -16.72 5.92
C GLU A 456 -29.34 -15.43 6.25
N VAL A 457 -29.22 -14.94 7.50
CA VAL A 457 -30.06 -13.83 8.03
C VAL A 457 -29.86 -12.50 7.26
N MET A 458 -28.74 -12.33 6.55
CA MET A 458 -28.42 -11.17 5.72
C MET A 458 -28.36 -11.51 4.22
N SER A 459 -28.83 -12.70 3.83
CA SER A 459 -28.87 -13.13 2.44
C SER A 459 -29.89 -12.33 1.62
N PHE A 460 -29.58 -12.13 0.34
CA PHE A 460 -30.42 -11.38 -0.57
C PHE A 460 -31.85 -11.94 -0.65
N ASN A 461 -32.83 -11.15 -0.22
CA ASN A 461 -34.24 -11.54 -0.23
C ASN A 461 -35.17 -10.32 -0.30
N LEU A 462 -35.64 -9.98 -1.50
CA LEU A 462 -36.56 -8.84 -1.70
C LEU A 462 -37.92 -9.02 -1.06
N SER A 463 -38.43 -10.27 -0.95
CA SER A 463 -39.71 -10.55 -0.34
C SER A 463 -39.66 -10.29 1.16
N LEU A 464 -38.66 -10.80 1.85
CA LEU A 464 -38.42 -10.56 3.27
C LEU A 464 -38.14 -9.07 3.56
N ALA A 465 -37.39 -8.39 2.68
CA ALA A 465 -37.14 -6.95 2.82
C ALA A 465 -38.46 -6.13 2.78
N ASN A 466 -39.37 -6.47 1.86
CA ASN A 466 -40.70 -5.85 1.82
C ASN A 466 -41.51 -6.14 3.05
N GLU A 467 -41.55 -7.41 3.50
CA GLU A 467 -42.27 -7.83 4.70
C GLU A 467 -41.78 -7.08 5.95
N ILE A 468 -40.47 -6.95 6.13
CA ILE A 468 -39.86 -6.15 7.22
C ILE A 468 -40.40 -4.71 7.20
N LEU A 469 -40.43 -4.05 6.03
CA LEU A 469 -40.89 -2.67 5.91
C LEU A 469 -42.41 -2.55 6.11
N ASP A 470 -43.18 -3.52 5.63
CA ASP A 470 -44.63 -3.57 5.87
C ASP A 470 -44.94 -3.74 7.37
N GLU A 471 -44.30 -4.68 8.05
CA GLU A 471 -44.44 -4.92 9.48
C GLU A 471 -43.92 -3.76 10.34
N ALA A 472 -42.91 -3.02 9.84
CA ALA A 472 -42.42 -1.82 10.48
C ALA A 472 -43.34 -0.60 10.30
N GLY A 473 -44.43 -0.73 9.54
CA GLY A 473 -45.42 0.33 9.34
C GLY A 473 -45.08 1.34 8.25
N TYR A 474 -44.16 1.02 7.33
CA TYR A 474 -43.87 1.83 6.16
C TYR A 474 -44.84 1.53 5.02
N VAL A 475 -45.60 2.52 4.60
CA VAL A 475 -46.69 2.36 3.61
C VAL A 475 -46.32 2.91 2.25
N TRP A 476 -46.82 2.29 1.18
CA TRP A 476 -46.60 2.77 -0.18
C TRP A 476 -47.31 4.10 -0.43
N THR A 477 -46.66 5.04 -1.15
CA THR A 477 -47.21 6.37 -1.38
C THR A 477 -48.52 6.36 -2.22
N ASN A 478 -48.71 5.37 -3.08
CA ASN A 478 -49.89 5.22 -3.95
C ASN A 478 -50.76 3.97 -3.63
N GLY A 479 -50.60 3.39 -2.46
CA GLY A 479 -51.46 2.29 -1.95
C GLY A 479 -51.27 0.92 -2.58
N VAL A 480 -50.57 0.78 -3.70
CA VAL A 480 -50.30 -0.50 -4.35
C VAL A 480 -48.91 -0.46 -5.03
N TRP A 481 -48.10 -1.46 -4.73
CA TRP A 481 -46.88 -1.71 -5.47
C TRP A 481 -47.23 -2.24 -6.88
N SER A 482 -46.93 -1.47 -7.91
CA SER A 482 -46.90 -1.96 -9.29
C SER A 482 -45.45 -2.16 -9.72
N GLY A 483 -45.00 -3.37 -9.78
CA GLY A 483 -43.60 -3.82 -9.92
C GLY A 483 -42.70 -3.24 -11.00
N ILE A 484 -43.08 -2.18 -11.68
CA ILE A 484 -42.37 -1.59 -12.81
C ILE A 484 -42.25 -0.05 -12.72
N ASN A 485 -42.95 0.61 -11.79
CA ASN A 485 -42.97 2.08 -11.76
C ASN A 485 -41.98 2.61 -10.73
N HIS A 486 -40.80 3.06 -11.17
CA HIS A 486 -39.75 3.69 -10.34
C HIS A 486 -40.18 4.96 -9.58
N ASN A 487 -41.44 5.40 -9.71
CA ASN A 487 -41.99 6.62 -9.10
C ASN A 487 -42.73 6.40 -7.78
N THR A 488 -42.85 5.16 -7.32
CA THR A 488 -43.50 4.86 -6.04
C THR A 488 -42.45 4.58 -4.99
N SER A 489 -42.40 5.41 -3.94
CA SER A 489 -41.60 5.20 -2.73
C SER A 489 -42.53 4.80 -1.56
N ARG A 490 -41.94 4.25 -0.53
CA ARG A 490 -42.62 4.11 0.77
C ARG A 490 -42.53 5.42 1.55
N LYS A 491 -43.46 5.60 2.47
CA LYS A 491 -43.46 6.70 3.42
C LYS A 491 -43.70 6.16 4.83
N VAL A 492 -43.40 6.97 5.83
CA VAL A 492 -43.67 6.70 7.22
C VAL A 492 -45.20 6.68 7.46
N GLY A 493 -45.74 5.54 7.77
CA GLY A 493 -47.13 5.38 8.24
C GLY A 493 -47.27 5.73 9.74
N PRO A 494 -48.50 5.76 10.28
CA PRO A 494 -48.72 6.08 11.68
C PRO A 494 -47.93 5.18 12.65
N GLU A 495 -47.94 3.88 12.43
CA GLU A 495 -47.24 2.90 13.28
C GLU A 495 -45.71 3.09 13.22
N ALA A 496 -45.17 3.30 12.04
CA ALA A 496 -43.74 3.59 11.90
C ALA A 496 -43.36 4.91 12.62
N ALA A 497 -44.22 5.93 12.56
CA ALA A 497 -44.01 7.17 13.28
C ALA A 497 -43.96 6.98 14.80
N ASP A 498 -44.92 6.17 15.36
CA ASP A 498 -44.96 5.86 16.78
C ASP A 498 -43.72 5.03 17.21
N ARG A 499 -43.28 4.08 16.38
CA ARG A 499 -42.03 3.32 16.61
C ARG A 499 -40.81 4.24 16.67
N LEU A 500 -40.68 5.17 15.75
CA LEU A 500 -39.55 6.12 15.72
C LEU A 500 -39.53 7.02 16.96
N VAL A 501 -40.72 7.39 17.50
CA VAL A 501 -40.83 8.11 18.78
C VAL A 501 -40.37 7.22 19.94
N ASN A 502 -40.87 5.99 20.00
CA ASN A 502 -40.54 5.05 21.08
C ASN A 502 -39.01 4.74 21.11
N MET A 503 -38.37 4.65 19.95
CA MET A 503 -36.93 4.47 19.84
C MET A 503 -36.12 5.77 20.10
N GLY A 504 -36.80 6.90 20.32
CA GLY A 504 -36.13 8.17 20.60
C GLY A 504 -35.54 8.87 19.38
N PHE A 505 -35.88 8.43 18.16
CA PHE A 505 -35.30 9.00 16.90
C PHE A 505 -36.02 10.29 16.46
N VAL A 506 -37.23 10.50 16.93
CA VAL A 506 -37.99 11.75 16.75
C VAL A 506 -38.72 12.12 18.06
N GLY A 507 -38.89 13.40 18.28
CA GLY A 507 -39.56 13.90 19.49
C GLY A 507 -41.06 13.68 19.51
N ASN A 508 -41.71 13.54 18.34
CA ASN A 508 -43.14 13.25 18.21
C ASN A 508 -43.43 12.61 16.84
N ALA A 509 -44.54 11.89 16.74
CA ALA A 509 -44.93 11.15 15.55
C ALA A 509 -45.14 12.06 14.32
N SER A 510 -45.66 13.27 14.49
CA SER A 510 -45.91 14.19 13.41
C SER A 510 -44.60 14.67 12.70
N ALA A 511 -43.47 14.63 13.39
CA ALA A 511 -42.19 14.99 12.81
C ALA A 511 -41.68 13.96 11.76
N ALA A 512 -42.13 12.72 11.84
CA ALA A 512 -41.75 11.65 10.92
C ALA A 512 -42.87 11.29 9.93
N LEU A 513 -44.16 11.41 10.36
CA LEU A 513 -45.30 10.98 9.58
C LEU A 513 -45.29 11.53 8.16
N ASN A 514 -45.56 10.67 7.18
CA ASN A 514 -45.58 10.93 5.75
C ASN A 514 -44.22 11.30 5.13
N LYS A 515 -43.12 11.28 5.86
CA LYS A 515 -41.80 11.40 5.22
C LYS A 515 -41.55 10.19 4.31
N THR A 516 -41.11 10.45 3.12
CA THR A 516 -40.74 9.42 2.13
C THR A 516 -39.40 8.77 2.48
N LEU A 517 -39.25 7.49 2.12
CA LEU A 517 -37.97 6.81 2.23
C LEU A 517 -37.06 7.21 1.04
N GLU A 518 -36.64 8.47 1.05
CA GLU A 518 -35.74 9.05 0.08
C GLU A 518 -34.46 9.51 0.77
N PHE A 519 -33.32 9.11 0.21
CA PHE A 519 -32.00 9.37 0.79
C PHE A 519 -31.03 9.79 -0.30
N GLU A 520 -30.14 10.69 0.03
CA GLU A 520 -29.00 11.04 -0.81
C GLU A 520 -27.90 10.00 -0.60
N ASP A 521 -27.34 9.55 -1.71
CA ASP A 521 -26.20 8.65 -1.76
C ASP A 521 -24.98 9.43 -2.25
N VAL A 522 -24.06 9.70 -1.32
CA VAL A 522 -22.85 10.49 -1.59
C VAL A 522 -21.69 9.55 -1.89
N TYR A 523 -21.09 9.69 -3.06
CA TYR A 523 -19.95 8.90 -3.47
C TYR A 523 -18.89 9.72 -4.23
N GLU A 524 -17.65 9.21 -4.23
CA GLU A 524 -16.53 9.84 -4.93
C GLU A 524 -16.59 9.61 -6.43
N ILE A 525 -16.43 10.68 -7.22
CA ILE A 525 -16.40 10.60 -8.69
C ILE A 525 -15.14 9.93 -9.23
N GLU A 526 -14.08 9.93 -8.43
CA GLU A 526 -12.79 9.32 -8.75
C GLU A 526 -12.82 7.79 -8.63
N VAL A 527 -13.83 7.24 -7.95
CA VAL A 527 -14.01 5.79 -7.75
C VAL A 527 -15.15 5.29 -8.62
N TYR A 528 -14.84 4.70 -9.76
CA TYR A 528 -15.83 4.28 -10.76
C TYR A 528 -16.81 3.23 -10.23
N GLU A 529 -16.34 2.32 -9.43
CA GLU A 529 -17.14 1.24 -8.84
C GLU A 529 -18.18 1.76 -7.84
N ASP A 530 -17.95 2.91 -7.21
CA ASP A 530 -18.91 3.54 -6.30
C ASP A 530 -20.13 4.04 -7.06
N LYS A 531 -19.91 4.64 -8.23
CA LYS A 531 -21.03 5.04 -9.12
C LYS A 531 -21.86 3.84 -9.53
N ASP A 532 -21.20 2.78 -10.02
CA ASP A 532 -21.90 1.58 -10.50
C ASP A 532 -22.64 0.88 -9.36
N THR A 533 -22.06 0.89 -8.15
CA THR A 533 -22.70 0.37 -6.93
C THR A 533 -23.91 1.21 -6.55
N SER A 534 -23.80 2.54 -6.55
CA SER A 534 -24.90 3.47 -6.29
C SER A 534 -26.08 3.28 -7.28
N GLU A 535 -25.77 3.16 -8.59
CA GLU A 535 -26.77 2.87 -9.62
C GLU A 535 -27.47 1.53 -9.38
N TYR A 536 -26.72 0.50 -9.03
CA TYR A 536 -27.26 -0.80 -8.70
C TYR A 536 -28.17 -0.75 -7.48
N LEU A 537 -27.74 -0.15 -6.36
CA LEU A 537 -28.51 0.01 -5.14
C LEU A 537 -29.80 0.81 -5.41
N THR A 538 -29.73 1.92 -6.15
CA THR A 538 -30.89 2.70 -6.58
C THR A 538 -31.92 1.83 -7.27
N SER A 539 -31.49 0.99 -8.21
CA SER A 539 -32.38 0.07 -8.95
C SER A 539 -33.00 -1.02 -8.06
N LYS A 540 -32.22 -1.57 -7.10
CA LYS A 540 -32.70 -2.68 -6.25
C LYS A 540 -33.55 -2.20 -5.11
N TRP A 541 -33.18 -1.12 -4.44
CA TRP A 541 -33.94 -0.57 -3.33
C TRP A 541 -35.27 0.07 -3.76
N ALA A 542 -35.34 0.56 -5.00
CA ALA A 542 -36.63 0.97 -5.57
C ALA A 542 -37.68 -0.15 -5.53
N LYS A 543 -37.28 -1.42 -5.60
CA LYS A 543 -38.21 -2.58 -5.50
C LYS A 543 -38.80 -2.80 -4.11
N ILE A 544 -38.19 -2.22 -3.11
CA ILE A 544 -38.69 -2.20 -1.73
C ILE A 544 -39.22 -0.83 -1.31
N GLY A 545 -39.34 0.12 -2.26
CA GLY A 545 -39.88 1.45 -2.01
C GLY A 545 -38.90 2.43 -1.37
N VAL A 546 -37.62 2.13 -1.36
CA VAL A 546 -36.55 3.02 -0.90
C VAL A 546 -35.92 3.68 -2.14
N LYS A 547 -35.84 5.00 -2.16
CA LYS A 547 -35.29 5.78 -3.26
C LYS A 547 -33.95 6.38 -2.87
N LEU A 548 -32.93 6.08 -3.64
CA LEU A 548 -31.64 6.76 -3.57
C LEU A 548 -31.54 7.87 -4.62
N ILE A 549 -30.95 8.98 -4.23
CA ILE A 549 -30.66 10.14 -5.08
C ILE A 549 -29.16 10.29 -5.14
N GLN A 550 -28.59 9.98 -6.28
CA GLN A 550 -27.16 10.00 -6.49
C GLN A 550 -26.57 11.40 -6.34
N LYS A 551 -25.52 11.53 -5.57
CA LYS A 551 -24.77 12.76 -5.28
C LYS A 551 -23.27 12.53 -5.47
N PRO A 552 -22.81 12.48 -6.72
CA PRO A 552 -21.38 12.41 -7.00
C PRO A 552 -20.68 13.68 -6.55
N VAL A 553 -19.59 13.54 -5.83
CA VAL A 553 -18.75 14.62 -5.35
C VAL A 553 -17.28 14.26 -5.56
N ASN A 554 -16.39 15.24 -5.63
CA ASN A 554 -14.97 14.97 -5.63
C ASN A 554 -14.50 14.52 -4.23
N ARG A 555 -13.36 13.84 -4.16
CA ARG A 555 -12.77 13.27 -2.94
C ARG A 555 -12.66 14.30 -1.80
N GLY A 556 -12.19 15.52 -2.09
CA GLY A 556 -12.08 16.56 -1.06
C GLY A 556 -13.42 16.98 -0.47
N ALA A 557 -14.47 17.05 -1.27
CA ALA A 557 -15.83 17.32 -0.80
C ALA A 557 -16.40 16.11 -0.03
N TRP A 558 -16.12 14.90 -0.47
CA TRP A 558 -16.55 13.67 0.20
C TRP A 558 -16.00 13.64 1.65
N TRP A 559 -14.72 13.86 1.83
CA TRP A 559 -14.05 13.88 3.16
C TRP A 559 -14.57 14.97 4.09
N TYR A 560 -15.19 16.00 3.55
CA TYR A 560 -15.86 17.02 4.36
C TYR A 560 -17.31 16.65 4.71
N ILE A 561 -18.04 16.09 3.73
CA ILE A 561 -19.49 15.81 3.87
C ILE A 561 -19.74 14.56 4.73
N VAL A 562 -19.06 13.45 4.44
CA VAL A 562 -19.38 12.15 5.02
C VAL A 562 -18.86 12.03 6.45
N PRO A 563 -17.59 12.27 6.78
CA PRO A 563 -17.12 12.30 8.17
C PRO A 563 -17.77 13.42 8.99
N GLY A 564 -18.21 14.50 8.35
CA GLY A 564 -18.97 15.58 8.98
C GLY A 564 -20.45 15.24 9.25
N PHE A 565 -20.89 14.01 8.97
CA PHE A 565 -22.27 13.53 9.16
C PHE A 565 -23.33 14.34 8.40
N GLN A 566 -22.99 14.85 7.22
CA GLN A 566 -23.85 15.71 6.41
C GLN A 566 -24.60 14.96 5.31
N SER A 567 -24.40 13.65 5.18
CA SER A 567 -25.08 12.75 4.26
C SER A 567 -26.08 11.85 4.97
N ASN A 568 -27.13 11.40 4.28
CA ASN A 568 -28.00 10.33 4.75
C ASN A 568 -27.37 8.96 4.55
N PHE A 569 -26.77 8.75 3.38
CA PHE A 569 -26.18 7.51 2.93
C PHE A 569 -24.90 7.82 2.12
N ALA A 570 -23.93 6.93 2.16
CA ALA A 570 -22.69 7.11 1.43
C ALA A 570 -22.03 5.77 1.03
N GLU A 571 -21.26 5.84 -0.03
CA GLU A 571 -20.28 4.82 -0.40
C GLU A 571 -18.92 5.21 0.18
N THR A 572 -18.24 4.26 0.79
CA THR A 572 -16.91 4.42 1.34
C THR A 572 -16.06 3.18 1.14
N TYR A 573 -14.79 3.30 1.42
CA TYR A 573 -13.89 2.15 1.52
C TYR A 573 -12.91 2.34 2.68
N TRP A 574 -12.48 1.23 3.23
CA TRP A 574 -11.44 1.21 4.25
C TRP A 574 -10.36 0.22 3.87
N THR A 575 -9.13 0.62 4.13
CA THR A 575 -7.96 -0.25 4.10
C THR A 575 -7.40 -0.37 5.49
N GLY A 576 -6.63 -1.40 5.79
CA GLY A 576 -6.11 -1.59 7.13
C GLY A 576 -4.80 -2.34 7.18
N ASP A 577 -4.23 -2.35 8.36
CA ASP A 577 -3.03 -3.11 8.67
C ASP A 577 -3.33 -4.60 8.82
N PRO A 578 -2.29 -5.43 8.88
CA PRO A 578 -2.43 -6.84 9.26
C PRO A 578 -3.06 -7.06 10.64
N ASP A 579 -2.92 -6.11 11.56
CA ASP A 579 -3.55 -6.18 12.86
C ASP A 579 -5.01 -5.71 12.80
N PRO A 580 -5.99 -6.47 13.32
CA PRO A 580 -7.40 -6.13 13.26
C PRO A 580 -7.78 -4.87 14.04
N ASN A 581 -6.95 -4.42 14.97
CA ASN A 581 -7.23 -3.31 15.87
C ASN A 581 -7.58 -2.02 15.11
N TYR A 582 -6.82 -1.75 14.05
CA TYR A 582 -7.01 -0.55 13.23
C TYR A 582 -8.42 -0.46 12.63
N LEU A 583 -8.84 -1.47 11.87
CA LEU A 583 -10.14 -1.46 11.22
C LEU A 583 -11.29 -1.60 12.21
N LEU A 584 -11.11 -2.35 13.29
CA LEU A 584 -12.14 -2.50 14.32
C LEU A 584 -12.33 -1.24 15.17
N TYR A 585 -11.33 -0.33 15.20
CA TYR A 585 -11.48 0.98 15.84
C TYR A 585 -12.48 1.87 15.13
N VAL A 586 -12.53 1.81 13.79
CA VAL A 586 -13.33 2.71 12.96
C VAL A 586 -14.80 2.82 13.41
N PRO A 587 -15.56 1.75 13.67
CA PRO A 587 -16.96 1.86 14.07
C PRO A 587 -17.17 2.18 15.56
N THR A 588 -16.11 2.39 16.36
CA THR A 588 -16.26 2.69 17.79
C THR A 588 -16.78 4.10 18.03
N SER A 589 -17.40 4.32 19.19
CA SER A 589 -17.77 5.67 19.62
C SER A 589 -16.55 6.56 19.91
N TYR A 590 -15.36 5.99 20.03
CA TYR A 590 -14.10 6.69 20.25
C TYR A 590 -13.58 7.40 18.98
N ALA A 591 -14.01 6.94 17.81
CA ALA A 591 -13.57 7.43 16.50
C ALA A 591 -14.50 8.50 15.89
N MET A 592 -15.44 9.03 16.67
CA MET A 592 -16.48 9.98 16.20
C MET A 592 -15.94 11.33 15.72
N ASP A 593 -14.69 11.62 15.97
CA ASP A 593 -14.02 12.88 15.62
C ASP A 593 -13.37 12.87 14.23
N GLY A 594 -13.67 11.88 13.40
CA GLY A 594 -13.21 11.86 12.02
C GLY A 594 -13.16 10.51 11.32
N TRP A 595 -13.15 9.40 12.06
CA TRP A 595 -13.01 8.05 11.46
C TRP A 595 -14.32 7.28 11.39
N ASN A 596 -15.18 7.46 12.37
CA ASN A 596 -16.47 6.78 12.40
C ASN A 596 -17.50 7.56 11.57
N GLU A 597 -17.35 7.57 10.27
CA GLU A 597 -18.28 8.19 9.32
C GLU A 597 -19.67 7.53 9.35
N PHE A 598 -19.77 6.31 9.85
CA PHE A 598 -21.05 5.63 10.05
C PHE A 598 -21.93 6.32 11.10
N GLY A 599 -21.29 6.99 12.07
CA GLY A 599 -21.96 7.63 13.19
C GLY A 599 -22.45 6.66 14.26
N THR A 600 -21.88 5.46 14.31
CA THR A 600 -22.23 4.44 15.30
C THR A 600 -21.82 4.85 16.70
N LYS A 601 -22.72 4.71 17.67
CA LYS A 601 -22.49 4.88 19.10
C LYS A 601 -23.10 3.70 19.83
N ASN A 602 -22.35 2.64 19.97
CA ASN A 602 -22.87 1.40 20.54
C ASN A 602 -21.92 0.85 21.61
N THR A 603 -22.32 0.97 22.86
CA THR A 603 -21.53 0.53 24.02
C THR A 603 -21.23 -0.98 24.01
N THR A 604 -22.04 -1.79 23.34
CA THR A 604 -21.77 -3.22 23.20
C THR A 604 -20.61 -3.45 22.20
N TYR A 605 -20.62 -2.71 21.09
CA TYR A 605 -19.51 -2.76 20.14
C TYR A 605 -18.22 -2.22 20.76
N ASP A 606 -18.31 -1.08 21.44
CA ASP A 606 -17.15 -0.49 22.15
C ASP A 606 -16.55 -1.49 23.14
N HIS A 607 -17.42 -2.19 23.91
CA HIS A 607 -16.97 -3.23 24.82
C HIS A 607 -16.26 -4.40 24.07
N TYR A 608 -16.79 -4.86 22.95
CA TYR A 608 -16.12 -5.92 22.17
C TYR A 608 -14.76 -5.47 21.63
N TYR A 609 -14.71 -4.22 21.17
CA TYR A 609 -13.46 -3.62 20.74
C TYR A 609 -12.44 -3.54 21.89
N ASP A 610 -12.84 -3.03 23.06
CA ASP A 610 -11.97 -2.92 24.22
C ASP A 610 -11.41 -4.28 24.66
N MET A 611 -12.26 -5.29 24.67
CA MET A 611 -11.85 -6.65 25.04
C MET A 611 -10.84 -7.24 24.04
N GLN A 612 -11.04 -7.07 22.71
CA GLN A 612 -10.05 -7.53 21.74
C GLN A 612 -8.75 -6.73 21.84
N ALA A 613 -8.85 -5.41 22.07
CA ALA A 613 -7.70 -4.53 22.16
C ALA A 613 -6.85 -4.79 23.41
N SER A 614 -7.46 -5.26 24.50
CA SER A 614 -6.78 -5.55 25.77
C SER A 614 -6.39 -7.02 25.97
N SER A 615 -6.80 -7.92 25.08
CA SER A 615 -6.56 -9.35 25.24
C SER A 615 -5.15 -9.74 24.84
N MET A 616 -4.38 -10.31 25.78
CA MET A 616 -3.02 -10.82 25.57
C MET A 616 -3.00 -12.30 25.13
N ASN A 617 -4.14 -12.97 25.19
CA ASN A 617 -4.33 -14.32 24.68
C ASN A 617 -4.92 -14.28 23.28
N LEU A 618 -4.29 -14.93 22.32
CA LEU A 618 -4.70 -14.89 20.92
C LEU A 618 -6.10 -15.48 20.68
N ASP A 619 -6.43 -16.58 21.34
CA ASP A 619 -7.75 -17.24 21.22
C ASP A 619 -8.86 -16.36 21.80
N GLU A 620 -8.59 -15.73 22.94
CA GLU A 620 -9.52 -14.78 23.55
C GLU A 620 -9.68 -13.54 22.68
N ARG A 621 -8.58 -13.00 22.13
CA ARG A 621 -8.61 -11.88 21.21
C ARG A 621 -9.45 -12.20 19.98
N LYS A 622 -9.22 -13.37 19.37
CA LYS A 622 -9.99 -13.83 18.22
C LYS A 622 -11.49 -13.90 18.51
N TYR A 623 -11.87 -14.44 19.68
CA TYR A 623 -13.27 -14.48 20.09
C TYR A 623 -13.91 -13.07 20.09
N TRP A 624 -13.21 -12.07 20.61
CA TRP A 624 -13.74 -10.71 20.65
C TRP A 624 -13.70 -10.02 19.27
N VAL A 625 -12.71 -10.30 18.46
CA VAL A 625 -12.65 -9.88 17.04
C VAL A 625 -13.86 -10.44 16.28
N ASP A 626 -14.19 -11.71 16.49
CA ASP A 626 -15.38 -12.35 15.91
C ASP A 626 -16.68 -11.65 16.38
N LYS A 627 -16.74 -11.23 17.65
CA LYS A 627 -17.88 -10.48 18.18
C LYS A 627 -18.03 -9.11 17.54
N CYS A 628 -16.94 -8.41 17.28
CA CYS A 628 -16.98 -7.16 16.54
C CYS A 628 -17.54 -7.36 15.11
N GLN A 629 -17.06 -8.37 14.39
CA GLN A 629 -17.51 -8.65 13.03
C GLN A 629 -18.95 -9.17 12.97
N GLU A 630 -19.37 -9.99 13.93
CA GLU A 630 -20.76 -10.43 14.08
C GLU A 630 -21.69 -9.21 14.26
N TRP A 631 -21.29 -8.27 15.12
CA TRP A 631 -22.07 -7.05 15.33
C TRP A 631 -22.17 -6.21 14.05
N GLN A 632 -21.05 -6.01 13.33
CA GLN A 632 -21.04 -5.29 12.07
C GLN A 632 -21.96 -5.96 11.04
N TYR A 633 -21.86 -7.27 10.89
CA TYR A 633 -22.70 -8.04 9.98
C TYR A 633 -24.19 -7.85 10.27
N LEU A 634 -24.58 -7.90 11.55
CA LEU A 634 -25.97 -7.77 11.99
C LEU A 634 -26.48 -6.33 11.99
N SER A 635 -25.60 -5.32 11.90
CA SER A 635 -25.99 -3.90 11.88
C SER A 635 -26.73 -3.49 10.59
N GLY A 636 -26.73 -4.35 9.57
CA GLY A 636 -27.37 -4.08 8.30
C GLY A 636 -26.66 -2.95 7.54
N SER A 637 -27.43 -2.06 6.94
CA SER A 637 -26.87 -0.92 6.18
C SER A 637 -26.41 0.23 7.07
N ALA A 638 -26.33 0.07 8.40
CA ALA A 638 -25.54 0.98 9.22
C ALA A 638 -24.05 0.86 8.91
N MET A 639 -23.60 -0.35 8.52
CA MET A 639 -22.25 -0.64 8.06
C MET A 639 -22.25 -1.87 7.16
N MET A 640 -22.77 -1.73 5.95
CA MET A 640 -22.88 -2.86 5.03
C MET A 640 -21.58 -3.00 4.22
N VAL A 641 -20.71 -3.90 4.62
CA VAL A 641 -19.58 -4.29 3.77
C VAL A 641 -20.12 -5.04 2.57
N THR A 642 -20.01 -4.43 1.40
CA THR A 642 -20.53 -4.96 0.14
C THR A 642 -19.61 -6.01 -0.47
N CYS A 643 -18.32 -5.72 -0.51
CA CYS A 643 -17.32 -6.65 -1.04
C CYS A 643 -15.90 -6.32 -0.57
N TYR A 644 -15.00 -7.28 -0.82
CA TYR A 644 -13.57 -7.13 -0.72
C TYR A 644 -12.97 -7.19 -2.13
N PRO A 645 -12.61 -6.03 -2.72
CA PRO A 645 -11.97 -5.99 -4.02
C PRO A 645 -10.60 -6.67 -4.03
N LYS A 646 -10.21 -7.16 -5.18
CA LYS A 646 -8.85 -7.63 -5.44
C LYS A 646 -8.11 -6.53 -6.16
N SER A 647 -6.96 -6.14 -5.66
CA SER A 647 -6.06 -5.26 -6.39
C SER A 647 -5.45 -5.99 -7.59
N CYS A 648 -5.35 -5.30 -8.70
CA CYS A 648 -4.79 -5.81 -9.93
C CYS A 648 -3.46 -5.13 -10.21
N PHE A 649 -2.41 -5.92 -10.31
CA PHE A 649 -1.07 -5.41 -10.58
C PHE A 649 -0.56 -5.93 -11.91
N ALA A 650 0.18 -5.08 -12.61
CA ALA A 650 0.90 -5.43 -13.81
C ALA A 650 2.38 -5.05 -13.64
N TYR A 651 3.25 -5.98 -13.97
CA TYR A 651 4.68 -5.72 -13.94
C TYR A 651 5.37 -6.30 -15.17
N ASN A 652 6.48 -5.70 -15.56
CA ASN A 652 7.29 -6.17 -16.67
C ASN A 652 8.14 -7.36 -16.25
N ASP A 653 8.00 -8.48 -16.99
CA ASP A 653 8.74 -9.72 -16.83
C ASP A 653 9.50 -10.08 -18.10
N GLN A 654 10.10 -11.29 -18.16
CA GLN A 654 10.90 -11.83 -19.27
C GLN A 654 10.18 -11.86 -20.62
N PRO A 655 10.87 -11.76 -21.74
CA PRO A 655 12.28 -11.44 -21.92
C PRO A 655 12.53 -9.92 -22.03
N GLY A 656 13.63 -9.45 -21.45
CA GLY A 656 14.07 -8.05 -21.55
C GLY A 656 13.51 -7.14 -20.46
N ALA A 657 12.95 -7.71 -19.40
CA ALA A 657 12.66 -6.98 -18.19
C ALA A 657 13.95 -6.53 -17.50
N ARG A 658 13.92 -5.38 -16.84
CA ARG A 658 15.04 -4.89 -16.02
C ARG A 658 15.15 -5.66 -14.71
N TRP A 659 14.01 -6.07 -14.17
CA TRP A 659 13.87 -6.68 -12.86
C TRP A 659 13.25 -8.07 -12.97
N VAL A 660 13.71 -8.99 -12.13
CA VAL A 660 13.23 -10.37 -12.02
C VAL A 660 13.10 -10.77 -10.56
N GLY A 661 12.45 -11.88 -10.27
CA GLY A 661 12.31 -12.37 -8.90
C GLY A 661 11.13 -11.75 -8.15
N TRP A 662 10.06 -11.39 -8.86
CA TRP A 662 8.87 -10.75 -8.32
C TRP A 662 8.13 -11.55 -7.23
N GLY A 663 8.45 -12.83 -7.07
CA GLY A 663 7.82 -13.69 -6.06
C GLY A 663 6.40 -14.13 -6.41
N ASN A 664 5.73 -14.74 -5.45
CA ASN A 664 4.34 -15.21 -5.60
C ASN A 664 3.41 -14.36 -4.72
N TRP A 665 2.88 -13.29 -5.28
CA TRP A 665 2.02 -12.33 -4.61
C TRP A 665 0.71 -12.95 -4.08
N THR A 666 0.23 -14.01 -4.72
CA THR A 666 -0.98 -14.71 -4.26
C THR A 666 -0.73 -15.48 -2.95
N GLN A 667 0.48 -16.00 -2.76
CA GLN A 667 0.87 -16.71 -1.54
C GLN A 667 1.43 -15.76 -0.47
N HIS A 668 2.06 -14.65 -0.91
CA HIS A 668 2.72 -13.69 -0.06
C HIS A 668 2.15 -12.29 -0.35
N PRO A 669 1.05 -11.90 0.29
CA PRO A 669 0.38 -10.62 0.03
C PRO A 669 1.29 -9.40 0.18
N GLY A 670 2.25 -9.43 1.11
CA GLY A 670 3.20 -8.35 1.34
C GLY A 670 4.20 -8.11 0.21
N LEU A 671 4.24 -8.97 -0.82
CA LEU A 671 4.98 -8.72 -2.06
C LEU A 671 4.17 -7.94 -3.09
N ALA A 672 2.89 -7.71 -2.86
CA ALA A 672 2.07 -6.89 -3.75
C ALA A 672 2.55 -5.42 -3.71
N ILE A 673 2.35 -4.72 -4.80
CA ILE A 673 2.50 -3.27 -4.84
C ILE A 673 1.30 -2.68 -4.11
N ASP A 674 1.51 -2.33 -2.86
CA ASP A 674 0.45 -1.87 -1.99
C ASP A 674 0.84 -0.59 -1.27
N HIS A 675 -0.10 0.31 -1.16
CA HIS A 675 0.13 1.65 -0.66
C HIS A 675 0.48 1.71 0.83
N TYR A 676 0.05 0.71 1.59
CA TYR A 676 0.18 0.75 3.05
C TYR A 676 1.51 0.21 3.56
N TRP A 677 1.97 -0.90 2.97
CA TRP A 677 3.24 -1.50 3.37
C TRP A 677 4.40 -0.98 2.56
N GLY A 678 4.09 -0.24 1.48
CA GLY A 678 5.05 0.07 0.45
C GLY A 678 5.52 -1.20 -0.25
N GLU A 679 6.29 -1.04 -1.30
CA GLU A 679 6.89 -2.17 -2.02
C GLU A 679 8.18 -2.65 -1.36
N THR A 680 8.48 -2.22 -0.14
CA THR A 680 9.76 -2.53 0.52
C THR A 680 10.00 -4.04 0.65
N PRO A 681 9.03 -4.89 1.03
CA PRO A 681 9.22 -6.33 1.00
C PRO A 681 9.52 -6.87 -0.40
N LEU A 682 8.86 -6.35 -1.43
CA LEU A 682 9.12 -6.70 -2.82
C LEU A 682 10.54 -6.34 -3.23
N PHE A 683 11.04 -5.18 -2.81
CA PHE A 683 12.37 -4.69 -3.17
C PHE A 683 13.52 -5.57 -2.66
N TYR A 684 13.29 -6.38 -1.62
CA TYR A 684 14.26 -7.38 -1.16
C TYR A 684 14.31 -8.63 -2.05
N HIS A 685 13.22 -8.91 -2.78
CA HIS A 685 13.10 -10.11 -3.63
C HIS A 685 13.54 -9.86 -5.07
N ILE A 686 13.22 -8.69 -5.62
CA ILE A 686 13.56 -8.38 -7.02
C ILE A 686 15.06 -8.19 -7.20
N LYS A 687 15.54 -8.66 -8.35
CA LYS A 687 16.96 -8.61 -8.72
C LYS A 687 17.12 -7.94 -10.08
N TRP A 688 18.18 -7.18 -10.22
CA TRP A 688 18.57 -6.57 -11.49
C TRP A 688 19.04 -7.65 -12.46
N GLN A 689 18.45 -7.71 -13.64
CA GLN A 689 18.72 -8.76 -14.62
C GLN A 689 19.89 -8.44 -15.55
N TYR A 690 20.15 -7.18 -15.79
CA TYR A 690 21.27 -6.82 -16.65
C TYR A 690 22.57 -6.93 -15.85
N GLU A 691 23.31 -8.03 -16.07
CA GLU A 691 24.76 -7.92 -15.90
C GLU A 691 25.23 -6.81 -16.83
N THR A 692 26.03 -5.87 -16.30
CA THR A 692 26.69 -4.86 -17.12
C THR A 692 27.27 -5.55 -18.36
N PRO A 693 26.90 -5.17 -19.59
CA PRO A 693 27.48 -5.82 -20.76
C PRO A 693 28.98 -5.71 -20.61
N GLN A 694 29.66 -6.83 -20.39
CA GLN A 694 31.11 -6.86 -20.50
C GLN A 694 31.39 -6.25 -21.86
N PRO A 695 32.13 -5.16 -21.98
CA PRO A 695 32.42 -4.58 -23.27
C PRO A 695 32.92 -5.72 -24.15
N PRO A 696 32.36 -5.91 -25.34
CA PRO A 696 32.72 -7.06 -26.17
C PRO A 696 34.24 -7.13 -26.20
N PRO A 697 34.83 -8.32 -25.93
CA PRO A 697 36.30 -8.43 -25.89
C PRO A 697 36.81 -7.77 -27.15
N PHE A 698 37.60 -6.72 -26.97
CA PHE A 698 38.08 -5.91 -28.08
C PHE A 698 38.63 -6.90 -29.10
N PRO A 699 38.20 -6.91 -30.37
CA PRO A 699 38.54 -7.98 -31.31
C PRO A 699 40.02 -7.82 -31.76
N PHE A 700 40.93 -8.01 -30.81
CA PHE A 700 42.37 -7.97 -31.06
C PHE A 700 42.78 -8.90 -32.20
N ALA A 701 42.16 -10.09 -32.26
CA ALA A 701 42.40 -11.01 -33.36
C ALA A 701 41.95 -10.43 -34.71
N THR A 702 40.81 -9.75 -34.77
CA THR A 702 40.28 -9.16 -36.01
C THR A 702 41.13 -7.96 -36.48
N VAL A 703 41.55 -7.10 -35.56
CA VAL A 703 42.42 -5.94 -35.89
C VAL A 703 43.82 -6.41 -36.30
N ALA A 704 44.35 -7.41 -35.61
CA ALA A 704 45.66 -7.99 -35.99
C ALA A 704 45.60 -8.68 -37.36
N VAL A 705 44.52 -9.44 -37.67
CA VAL A 705 44.35 -10.09 -38.98
C VAL A 705 44.18 -9.04 -40.10
N ILE A 706 43.40 -7.98 -39.88
CA ILE A 706 43.26 -6.89 -40.88
C ILE A 706 44.58 -6.16 -41.08
N GLY A 707 45.34 -5.89 -40.02
CA GLY A 707 46.65 -5.25 -40.10
C GLY A 707 47.67 -6.08 -40.88
N VAL A 708 47.75 -7.39 -40.59
CA VAL A 708 48.65 -8.32 -41.30
C VAL A 708 48.24 -8.49 -42.77
N SER A 709 46.92 -8.63 -43.02
CA SER A 709 46.39 -8.76 -44.39
C SER A 709 46.68 -7.50 -45.24
N ALA A 710 46.55 -6.32 -44.67
CA ALA A 710 46.87 -5.05 -45.37
C ALA A 710 48.38 -4.92 -45.71
N VAL A 711 49.25 -5.38 -44.81
CA VAL A 711 50.71 -5.39 -45.03
C VAL A 711 51.07 -6.40 -46.11
N VAL A 712 50.48 -7.60 -46.11
CA VAL A 712 50.72 -8.63 -47.15
C VAL A 712 50.22 -8.15 -48.52
N ALA A 713 49.08 -7.50 -48.60
CA ALA A 713 48.53 -6.94 -49.83
C ALA A 713 49.42 -5.80 -50.38
N ALA A 714 49.91 -4.88 -49.52
CA ALA A 714 50.83 -3.82 -49.91
C ALA A 714 52.13 -4.40 -50.44
N PHE A 715 52.65 -5.48 -49.85
CA PHE A 715 53.87 -6.17 -50.29
C PHE A 715 53.66 -6.87 -51.63
N ALA A 716 52.55 -7.55 -51.88
CA ALA A 716 52.25 -8.13 -53.17
C ALA A 716 52.19 -7.10 -54.32
N VAL A 717 51.61 -5.94 -54.02
CA VAL A 717 51.55 -4.80 -54.96
C VAL A 717 52.98 -4.26 -55.27
N LEU A 718 53.86 -4.15 -54.28
CA LEU A 718 55.25 -3.73 -54.47
C LEU A 718 56.06 -4.72 -55.30
N LEU A 719 55.92 -6.02 -55.10
CA LEU A 719 56.49 -7.09 -55.89
C LEU A 719 55.99 -7.04 -57.31
N ALA A 720 54.70 -6.88 -57.55
CA ALA A 720 54.14 -6.73 -58.89
C ALA A 720 54.67 -5.50 -59.65
N MET A 721 54.78 -4.35 -58.93
CA MET A 721 55.39 -3.14 -59.54
C MET A 721 56.82 -3.30 -59.86
N LYS A 722 57.64 -4.00 -59.03
CA LYS A 722 59.06 -4.28 -59.30
C LYS A 722 59.23 -5.24 -60.49
N ALA A 723 58.40 -6.29 -60.57
CA ALA A 723 58.37 -7.22 -61.69
C ALA A 723 58.02 -6.53 -63.02
N VAL A 724 57.02 -5.62 -62.99
CA VAL A 724 56.69 -4.79 -64.18
C VAL A 724 57.82 -3.87 -64.55
N LYS A 725 58.53 -3.26 -63.59
CA LYS A 725 59.68 -2.40 -63.85
C LYS A 725 60.86 -3.17 -64.42
N THR A 726 61.13 -4.36 -63.94
CA THR A 726 62.17 -5.27 -64.43
C THR A 726 61.85 -5.79 -65.84
N ARG A 727 60.64 -6.01 -66.19
CA ARG A 727 60.17 -6.41 -67.52
C ARG A 727 60.37 -5.25 -68.52
N LYS A 728 59.98 -4.04 -68.13
CA LYS A 728 60.25 -2.83 -68.97
C LYS A 728 61.71 -2.54 -69.23
N MET A 729 62.63 -2.89 -68.31
CA MET A 729 64.06 -2.72 -68.44
C MET A 729 64.76 -3.81 -69.28
N LYS A 730 64.10 -4.90 -69.61
CA LYS A 730 64.52 -5.97 -70.53
C LYS A 730 64.04 -5.75 -71.95
N GLU A 731 63.11 -4.84 -72.17
CA GLU A 731 62.57 -4.47 -73.48
C GLU A 731 63.18 -3.16 -74.06
N ILE A 732 64.13 -2.54 -73.32
CA ILE A 732 65.02 -1.48 -73.78
C ILE A 732 66.47 -2.06 -73.91
#